data_cfb52199495227c0eafd4d2f2c1898b8
#
_entry.id   cfb52199495227c0eafd4d2f2c1898b8
#
_cell.length_a   1.000
_cell.length_b   1.000
_cell.length_c   1.000
_cell.angle_alpha   90.00
_cell.angle_beta   90.00
_cell.angle_gamma   90.00
#
_symmetry.space_group_name_H-M   'P 1'
#
loop_
_entity.id
_entity.type
_entity.pdbx_description
1 polymer ?
#
loop_
_entity_poly.entity_id
_entity_poly.type
_entity_poly.pdbx_seq_one_letter_code
_entity_poly.pdbx_strand_id
1 'polypeptide(L)'
;MRLDWFLPALRSNRPGNRRRYPGRIRALGIRMLPRFLFSDHDRMRRGWARRMLVWLGPVWAAAPVRRVIQSCCLITFLVLFFWVCWPYSAQPAAPSSGWIPAEFDYDRATVRLLAESADGAAVAEIGKTSTVFVTDVSSQRTYGERSGNVAGADASDGESAIRVAAAGEGTLSLDLSALSTDQIDELSVSAGPWDLSSTGPGSWPRHYATNLEQREQMEAEFFLIIDPLVSLSTAVASRDLVWSLTAAAGILAVCLLIPRGFCGYLCPLGTTIDLFDWAVGRRLQRFRVAADGWWVHIRFYLLLGVMIAACCGVLLSGYVSAIPVITRGLLFTVAPVQNGVANGWHQVPEWNSGHVVSVLLFMGVLGLGLLRPRFWCKYVCPSGAVFSVANLFRLSERKVDSSCIHCNKCVEICPFDAIKPDFTTRTADCTLCQSCGGVCPTHSIHFTGRLDFVELKTPNDPPTHETALGRRGFFSAAVGTGSALAGGVLSALAINGGTSQAAQNLPVRPPGSVPESSFLQMCIRCGECFKACPSDVLQPMGFEQGLNALWTPQVVADWAGCASSCNGCGQVCPTGAIRALPLEEKRYARMGLAVLNLDTCLPLAGREACQLCVDECTAAGYNALEFVQTGTEIDALGNPVPGSGFLSPFLLPELCVGCGLCQTRCYGINVAERKVLDRSAIVIEAGEGREDRMFNGSYRELAGHRMDR
;
A
#
# COMPACT_ATOMS: atom_id res chain seq x y z
N MET A 1 -27.87 13.71 23.17
CA MET A 1 -26.71 14.58 22.90
C MET A 1 -26.99 15.38 21.63
N ARG A 2 -26.95 16.71 21.67
CA ARG A 2 -27.28 17.53 20.49
C ARG A 2 -26.05 17.74 19.64
N LEU A 3 -26.03 17.23 18.42
CA LEU A 3 -24.90 17.33 17.46
C LEU A 3 -24.64 18.76 16.98
N ASP A 4 -25.64 19.65 17.06
CA ASP A 4 -25.51 21.08 16.78
C ASP A 4 -24.50 21.78 17.74
N TRP A 5 -24.05 21.12 18.81
CA TRP A 5 -22.96 21.59 19.66
C TRP A 5 -21.59 21.45 19.01
N PHE A 6 -21.39 20.38 18.26
CA PHE A 6 -20.10 20.03 17.63
C PHE A 6 -19.99 20.59 16.21
N LEU A 7 -21.11 20.81 15.55
CA LEU A 7 -21.16 21.16 14.15
C LEU A 7 -21.86 22.52 13.97
N PRO A 8 -21.09 23.62 13.94
CA PRO A 8 -21.63 24.99 14.02
C PRO A 8 -22.47 25.44 12.83
N ALA A 9 -22.45 24.72 11.71
CA ALA A 9 -23.31 25.01 10.55
C ALA A 9 -24.81 24.89 10.85
N LEU A 10 -25.17 24.35 12.01
CA LEU A 10 -26.53 24.04 12.43
C LEU A 10 -27.15 25.04 13.38
N ARG A 11 -26.51 26.18 13.62
CA ARG A 11 -27.10 27.14 14.54
C ARG A 11 -28.37 27.74 13.96
N SER A 12 -29.48 27.35 14.54
CA SER A 12 -30.73 28.09 14.44
C SER A 12 -30.51 29.50 15.03
N ASN A 13 -30.60 30.53 14.20
CA ASN A 13 -30.54 31.93 14.64
C ASN A 13 -31.88 32.44 15.18
N ARG A 14 -32.77 31.55 15.61
CA ARG A 14 -34.04 31.96 16.23
C ARG A 14 -33.77 32.77 17.51
N PRO A 15 -34.35 33.97 17.64
CA PRO A 15 -34.14 34.82 18.81
C PRO A 15 -34.47 34.14 20.15
N GLY A 16 -35.41 33.20 20.18
CA GLY A 16 -35.82 32.46 21.39
C GLY A 16 -34.84 31.34 21.84
N ASN A 17 -33.93 30.88 20.97
CA ASN A 17 -33.05 29.76 21.27
C ASN A 17 -31.73 30.17 21.95
N ARG A 18 -31.46 31.49 22.09
CA ARG A 18 -30.25 32.03 22.74
C ARG A 18 -30.15 31.66 24.22
N ARG A 19 -31.24 31.36 24.91
CA ARG A 19 -31.28 31.19 26.39
C ARG A 19 -31.09 29.75 26.88
N ARG A 20 -31.01 28.73 26.02
CA ARG A 20 -31.02 27.31 26.44
C ARG A 20 -29.69 26.58 26.45
N TYR A 21 -28.58 27.24 26.15
CA TYR A 21 -27.29 26.59 26.12
C TYR A 21 -26.36 27.07 27.24
N PRO A 22 -25.73 26.18 28.02
CA PRO A 22 -24.79 26.56 29.07
C PRO A 22 -23.56 27.27 28.44
N GLY A 23 -23.33 28.53 28.89
CA GLY A 23 -22.39 29.46 28.24
C GLY A 23 -20.91 29.09 28.26
N ARG A 24 -20.47 28.17 29.14
CA ARG A 24 -19.05 27.82 29.29
C ARG A 24 -18.49 26.87 28.21
N ILE A 25 -19.23 25.86 27.81
CA ILE A 25 -18.80 24.92 26.77
C ILE A 25 -18.82 25.58 25.37
N ARG A 26 -19.73 26.54 25.17
CA ARG A 26 -19.85 27.34 23.95
C ARG A 26 -18.62 28.22 23.69
N ALA A 27 -17.96 28.72 24.73
CA ALA A 27 -16.81 29.58 24.62
C ALA A 27 -15.53 28.81 24.21
N LEU A 28 -15.37 27.55 24.62
CA LEU A 28 -14.18 26.75 24.34
C LEU A 28 -14.15 26.25 22.89
N GLY A 29 -15.26 25.70 22.40
CA GLY A 29 -15.34 25.19 21.02
C GLY A 29 -15.27 26.27 19.94
N ILE A 30 -15.70 27.51 20.27
CA ILE A 30 -15.70 28.66 19.33
C ILE A 30 -14.31 29.32 19.24
N ARG A 31 -13.49 29.22 20.30
CA ARG A 31 -12.14 29.80 20.29
C ARG A 31 -11.16 28.99 19.43
N MET A 32 -11.40 27.69 19.24
CA MET A 32 -10.51 26.82 18.48
C MET A 32 -10.74 26.81 16.96
N LEU A 33 -11.88 27.35 16.49
CA LEU A 33 -12.20 27.37 15.06
C LEU A 33 -12.17 28.79 14.51
N PRO A 34 -11.68 29.01 13.29
CA PRO A 34 -11.58 30.36 12.72
C PRO A 34 -12.93 31.08 12.71
N ARG A 35 -12.97 32.33 13.16
CA ARG A 35 -14.20 33.14 13.30
C ARG A 35 -15.03 33.26 12.02
N PHE A 36 -14.42 33.08 10.83
CA PHE A 36 -15.13 33.12 9.55
C PHE A 36 -16.06 31.92 9.32
N LEU A 37 -15.87 30.80 10.03
CA LEU A 37 -16.76 29.64 9.98
C LEU A 37 -18.03 29.82 10.83
N PHE A 38 -18.09 30.81 11.70
CA PHE A 38 -19.11 30.98 12.74
C PHE A 38 -19.81 32.33 12.77
N SER A 39 -19.54 33.20 11.80
CA SER A 39 -20.15 34.52 11.84
C SER A 39 -21.66 34.46 11.64
N ASP A 40 -22.38 35.37 12.33
CA ASP A 40 -23.82 35.56 12.23
C ASP A 40 -24.27 35.55 10.76
N HIS A 41 -25.38 34.90 10.46
CA HIS A 41 -25.93 34.76 9.11
C HIS A 41 -26.06 36.06 8.36
N ASP A 42 -26.29 37.20 9.05
CA ASP A 42 -26.41 38.49 8.47
C ASP A 42 -25.07 39.18 8.16
N ARG A 43 -24.00 38.91 8.93
CA ARG A 43 -22.65 39.40 8.63
C ARG A 43 -22.00 38.60 7.49
N MET A 44 -22.30 37.31 7.36
CA MET A 44 -21.85 36.51 6.23
C MET A 44 -22.52 36.85 4.90
N ARG A 45 -23.65 37.54 4.89
CA ARG A 45 -24.33 37.93 3.64
C ARG A 45 -23.45 38.79 2.71
N ARG A 46 -22.48 39.52 3.23
CA ARG A 46 -21.61 40.46 2.46
C ARG A 46 -20.13 40.08 2.44
N GLY A 47 -19.67 39.07 3.18
CA GLY A 47 -18.25 38.74 3.32
C GLY A 47 -17.67 38.01 2.09
N TRP A 48 -16.36 38.28 1.83
CA TRP A 48 -15.58 37.58 0.79
C TRP A 48 -15.66 36.05 0.90
N ALA A 49 -15.54 35.50 2.11
CA ALA A 49 -15.60 34.05 2.35
C ALA A 49 -16.91 33.42 1.88
N ARG A 50 -18.07 34.07 2.09
CA ARG A 50 -19.35 33.55 1.58
C ARG A 50 -19.43 33.61 0.06
N ARG A 51 -18.93 34.65 -0.58
CA ARG A 51 -18.89 34.74 -2.04
C ARG A 51 -18.06 33.60 -2.62
N MET A 52 -16.92 33.29 -2.02
CA MET A 52 -16.07 32.17 -2.37
C MET A 52 -16.80 30.82 -2.17
N LEU A 53 -17.45 30.59 -1.03
CA LEU A 53 -18.20 29.35 -0.78
C LEU A 53 -19.40 29.17 -1.73
N VAL A 54 -20.11 30.27 -2.06
CA VAL A 54 -21.20 30.25 -3.04
C VAL A 54 -20.68 29.96 -4.44
N TRP A 55 -19.51 30.50 -4.80
CA TRP A 55 -18.84 30.20 -6.08
C TRP A 55 -18.43 28.73 -6.18
N LEU A 56 -17.90 28.14 -5.09
CA LEU A 56 -17.60 26.70 -5.00
C LEU A 56 -18.85 25.84 -5.10
N GLY A 57 -20.02 26.39 -4.77
CA GLY A 57 -21.30 25.74 -4.96
C GLY A 57 -22.24 25.73 -3.74
N PRO A 58 -23.53 25.45 -3.94
CA PRO A 58 -24.54 25.55 -2.89
C PRO A 58 -24.27 24.60 -1.70
N VAL A 59 -23.67 23.44 -1.94
CA VAL A 59 -23.33 22.48 -0.87
C VAL A 59 -22.19 22.99 0.01
N TRP A 60 -21.23 23.74 -0.54
CA TRP A 60 -20.17 24.38 0.22
C TRP A 60 -20.70 25.48 1.14
N ALA A 61 -21.63 26.27 0.64
CA ALA A 61 -22.28 27.31 1.44
C ALA A 61 -23.19 26.72 2.54
N ALA A 62 -23.82 25.58 2.27
CA ALA A 62 -24.75 24.92 3.19
C ALA A 62 -24.08 24.17 4.33
N ALA A 63 -22.94 23.49 4.06
CA ALA A 63 -22.23 22.67 5.03
C ALA A 63 -20.70 22.84 4.90
N PRO A 64 -20.16 24.03 5.24
CA PRO A 64 -18.74 24.33 5.05
C PRO A 64 -17.83 23.43 5.88
N VAL A 65 -18.19 23.13 7.13
CA VAL A 65 -17.39 22.27 8.03
C VAL A 65 -17.22 20.87 7.45
N ARG A 66 -18.31 20.27 6.94
CA ARG A 66 -18.23 18.97 6.26
C ARG A 66 -17.24 19.01 5.10
N ARG A 67 -17.32 20.05 4.27
CA ARG A 67 -16.45 20.18 3.09
C ARG A 67 -14.98 20.37 3.45
N VAL A 68 -14.70 21.14 4.50
CA VAL A 68 -13.33 21.28 5.03
C VAL A 68 -12.81 19.91 5.50
N ILE A 69 -13.58 19.18 6.31
CA ILE A 69 -13.17 17.84 6.78
C ILE A 69 -12.94 16.90 5.59
N GLN A 70 -13.84 16.85 4.62
CA GLN A 70 -13.70 16.04 3.41
C GLN A 70 -12.43 16.41 2.62
N SER A 71 -12.16 17.70 2.44
CA SER A 71 -10.98 18.17 1.73
C SER A 71 -9.70 17.82 2.48
N CYS A 72 -9.67 18.00 3.80
CA CYS A 72 -8.52 17.60 4.63
C CYS A 72 -8.27 16.09 4.54
N CYS A 73 -9.32 15.27 4.68
CA CYS A 73 -9.17 13.80 4.57
C CYS A 73 -8.71 13.36 3.18
N LEU A 74 -9.23 13.98 2.11
CA LEU A 74 -8.77 13.67 0.75
C LEU A 74 -7.32 14.10 0.54
N ILE A 75 -6.94 15.28 1.02
CA ILE A 75 -5.56 15.77 0.93
C ILE A 75 -4.63 14.84 1.72
N THR A 76 -5.00 14.48 2.95
CA THR A 76 -4.22 13.51 3.74
C THR A 76 -4.06 12.18 3.01
N PHE A 77 -5.14 11.62 2.45
CA PHE A 77 -5.09 10.41 1.66
C PHE A 77 -4.15 10.56 0.44
N LEU A 78 -4.26 11.64 -0.30
CA LEU A 78 -3.42 11.88 -1.48
C LEU A 78 -1.95 12.11 -1.09
N VAL A 79 -1.69 12.84 0.01
CA VAL A 79 -0.32 13.05 0.50
C VAL A 79 0.30 11.72 0.91
N LEU A 80 -0.38 10.90 1.70
CA LEU A 80 0.11 9.56 2.06
C LEU A 80 0.32 8.70 0.81
N PHE A 81 -0.66 8.70 -0.10
CA PHE A 81 -0.58 7.95 -1.34
C PHE A 81 0.64 8.36 -2.17
N PHE A 82 0.77 9.64 -2.51
CA PHE A 82 1.85 10.13 -3.37
C PHE A 82 3.21 10.05 -2.71
N TRP A 83 3.30 10.25 -1.39
CA TRP A 83 4.54 10.17 -0.65
C TRP A 83 5.11 8.75 -0.64
N VAL A 84 4.28 7.75 -0.41
CA VAL A 84 4.69 6.34 -0.41
C VAL A 84 4.95 5.82 -1.81
N CYS A 85 4.12 6.20 -2.81
CA CYS A 85 4.32 5.84 -4.22
C CYS A 85 5.48 6.58 -4.89
N TRP A 86 6.07 7.61 -4.28
CA TRP A 86 7.13 8.37 -4.93
C TRP A 86 8.35 7.49 -5.12
N PRO A 87 8.82 7.29 -6.38
CA PRO A 87 10.00 6.49 -6.63
C PRO A 87 11.19 7.08 -5.88
N TYR A 88 11.96 6.24 -5.23
CA TYR A 88 13.22 6.62 -4.63
C TYR A 88 14.33 5.73 -5.17
N SER A 89 15.42 6.35 -5.62
CA SER A 89 16.61 5.63 -6.06
C SER A 89 17.24 4.94 -4.85
N ALA A 90 17.76 3.74 -5.10
CA ALA A 90 18.74 3.18 -4.20
C ALA A 90 19.86 4.21 -4.06
N GLN A 91 20.10 4.72 -2.85
CA GLN A 91 21.35 5.38 -2.58
C GLN A 91 22.35 4.26 -2.32
N PRO A 92 23.37 4.07 -3.19
CA PRO A 92 24.49 3.26 -2.79
C PRO A 92 24.98 3.86 -1.47
N ALA A 93 25.21 3.01 -0.46
CA ALA A 93 25.97 3.45 0.70
C ALA A 93 27.19 4.13 0.12
N ALA A 94 27.32 5.44 0.34
CA ALA A 94 28.45 6.17 -0.19
C ALA A 94 29.67 5.42 0.34
N PRO A 95 30.51 4.86 -0.53
CA PRO A 95 31.77 4.32 -0.05
C PRO A 95 32.41 5.50 0.68
N SER A 96 32.84 5.29 1.92
CA SER A 96 33.68 6.25 2.60
C SER A 96 35.08 6.15 1.98
N SER A 97 35.13 6.46 0.69
CA SER A 97 36.33 6.39 -0.14
C SER A 97 37.22 7.56 0.17
N GLY A 98 38.52 7.31 0.19
CA GLY A 98 39.51 8.34 0.29
C GLY A 98 40.05 8.56 1.69
N TRP A 99 40.25 7.52 2.46
CA TRP A 99 41.03 7.58 3.69
C TRP A 99 42.51 7.35 3.40
N ILE A 100 43.33 8.28 3.82
CA ILE A 100 44.81 8.19 3.63
C ILE A 100 45.43 7.81 4.95
N PRO A 101 46.23 6.73 5.04
CA PRO A 101 47.00 6.40 6.24
C PRO A 101 48.06 7.47 6.49
N ALA A 102 48.00 8.12 7.66
CA ALA A 102 48.91 9.21 8.03
C ALA A 102 49.98 8.78 9.00
N GLU A 103 49.67 7.91 9.93
CA GLU A 103 50.61 7.50 10.99
C GLU A 103 50.31 6.06 11.43
N PHE A 104 51.33 5.19 11.32
CA PHE A 104 51.28 3.82 11.80
C PHE A 104 52.07 3.68 13.14
N ASP A 105 51.41 3.19 14.14
CA ASP A 105 52.05 2.81 15.42
C ASP A 105 52.11 1.28 15.50
N TYR A 106 53.27 0.72 15.19
CA TYR A 106 53.49 -0.74 15.18
C TYR A 106 53.43 -1.36 16.56
N ASP A 107 53.88 -0.61 17.61
CA ASP A 107 53.92 -1.11 18.98
C ASP A 107 52.53 -1.30 19.55
N ARG A 108 51.58 -0.49 19.09
CA ARG A 108 50.16 -0.53 19.51
C ARG A 108 49.24 -1.15 18.47
N ALA A 109 49.76 -1.55 17.33
CA ALA A 109 49.00 -2.03 16.19
C ALA A 109 47.84 -1.07 15.81
N THR A 110 48.09 0.24 15.73
CA THR A 110 47.10 1.25 15.40
C THR A 110 47.55 2.10 14.22
N VAL A 111 46.56 2.49 13.40
CA VAL A 111 46.76 3.40 12.28
C VAL A 111 45.84 4.62 12.40
N ARG A 112 46.42 5.78 12.13
CA ARG A 112 45.65 7.03 12.05
C ARG A 112 45.42 7.38 10.58
N LEU A 113 44.13 7.61 10.27
CA LEU A 113 43.68 7.92 8.91
C LEU A 113 43.21 9.38 8.84
N LEU A 114 43.45 10.00 7.70
CA LEU A 114 42.94 11.33 7.33
C LEU A 114 41.90 11.18 6.23
N ALA A 115 40.79 11.86 6.33
CA ALA A 115 39.77 11.88 5.26
C ALA A 115 40.24 12.81 4.11
N GLU A 116 40.29 12.31 2.91
CA GLU A 116 40.69 13.07 1.70
C GLU A 116 39.60 14.05 1.28
N SER A 117 38.34 13.74 1.50
CA SER A 117 37.18 14.63 1.27
C SER A 117 36.42 14.91 2.57
N ALA A 118 36.25 16.20 2.85
CA ALA A 118 35.64 16.69 4.11
C ALA A 118 34.11 16.50 4.20
N ASP A 119 33.56 15.36 3.81
CA ASP A 119 32.16 15.02 4.10
C ASP A 119 32.04 14.55 5.55
N GLY A 120 31.87 15.54 6.44
CA GLY A 120 31.74 15.32 7.88
C GLY A 120 30.62 14.35 8.29
N ALA A 121 29.67 14.07 7.39
CA ALA A 121 28.60 13.09 7.60
C ALA A 121 29.13 11.65 7.55
N ALA A 122 30.00 11.31 6.61
CA ALA A 122 30.58 9.97 6.49
C ALA A 122 31.54 9.66 7.66
N VAL A 123 32.33 10.65 8.09
CA VAL A 123 33.20 10.55 9.26
C VAL A 123 32.39 10.32 10.54
N ALA A 124 31.27 11.04 10.70
CA ALA A 124 30.39 10.91 11.86
C ALA A 124 29.63 9.56 11.88
N GLU A 125 29.36 8.97 10.72
CA GLU A 125 28.68 7.68 10.62
C GLU A 125 29.64 6.52 10.94
N ILE A 126 30.84 6.53 10.41
CA ILE A 126 31.88 5.53 10.71
C ILE A 126 32.36 5.64 12.16
N GLY A 127 32.49 6.85 12.70
CA GLY A 127 32.86 7.07 14.09
C GLY A 127 31.86 6.55 15.12
N LYS A 128 30.62 6.23 14.70
CA LYS A 128 29.59 5.59 15.54
C LYS A 128 29.64 4.06 15.51
N THR A 129 30.38 3.49 14.58
CA THR A 129 30.51 2.03 14.45
C THR A 129 31.65 1.52 15.32
N SER A 130 31.47 0.39 15.98
CA SER A 130 32.51 -0.22 16.81
C SER A 130 33.57 -0.96 15.96
N THR A 131 33.21 -1.37 14.75
CA THR A 131 34.04 -2.19 13.88
C THR A 131 33.94 -1.74 12.42
N VAL A 132 35.06 -1.82 11.67
CA VAL A 132 35.15 -1.45 10.26
C VAL A 132 35.99 -2.47 9.49
N PHE A 133 35.73 -2.55 8.20
CA PHE A 133 36.54 -3.27 7.23
C PHE A 133 37.31 -2.25 6.40
N VAL A 134 38.55 -2.55 6.12
CA VAL A 134 39.46 -1.70 5.33
C VAL A 134 39.70 -2.35 3.98
N THR A 135 39.35 -1.67 2.92
CA THR A 135 39.67 -2.09 1.54
C THR A 135 40.70 -1.17 0.97
N ASP A 136 41.86 -1.69 0.64
CA ASP A 136 42.90 -0.95 -0.10
C ASP A 136 42.49 -0.86 -1.58
N VAL A 137 42.25 0.36 -2.05
CA VAL A 137 41.81 0.63 -3.42
C VAL A 137 42.85 0.24 -4.45
N SER A 138 44.14 0.28 -4.10
CA SER A 138 45.23 -0.03 -4.99
C SER A 138 45.38 -1.52 -5.27
N SER A 139 45.21 -2.36 -4.24
CA SER A 139 45.36 -3.82 -4.34
C SER A 139 44.01 -4.55 -4.46
N GLN A 140 42.88 -3.82 -4.28
CA GLN A 140 41.52 -4.37 -4.16
C GLN A 140 41.38 -5.47 -3.08
N ARG A 141 42.26 -5.48 -2.09
CA ARG A 141 42.19 -6.40 -0.97
C ARG A 141 41.45 -5.78 0.20
N THR A 142 40.64 -6.58 0.83
CA THR A 142 39.87 -6.18 2.03
C THR A 142 40.42 -6.89 3.26
N TYR A 143 40.67 -6.12 4.30
CA TYR A 143 41.17 -6.56 5.58
C TYR A 143 40.09 -6.46 6.65
N GLY A 144 40.13 -7.36 7.60
CA GLY A 144 39.10 -7.48 8.64
C GLY A 144 38.10 -8.63 8.39
N GLU A 145 38.38 -9.46 7.39
CA GLU A 145 37.57 -10.61 7.01
C GLU A 145 37.80 -11.82 7.95
N ARG A 146 36.74 -12.51 8.35
CA ARG A 146 36.87 -13.85 8.91
C ARG A 146 37.43 -14.79 7.85
N SER A 147 38.58 -15.36 8.11
CA SER A 147 39.06 -16.53 7.36
C SER A 147 38.16 -17.73 7.64
N GLY A 148 37.27 -18.05 6.70
CA GLY A 148 36.42 -19.22 6.77
C GLY A 148 35.01 -18.99 6.23
N ASN A 149 34.69 -19.60 5.10
CA ASN A 149 33.35 -19.79 4.58
C ASN A 149 32.46 -20.53 5.60
N VAL A 150 31.78 -19.79 6.48
CA VAL A 150 30.66 -20.34 7.26
C VAL A 150 29.57 -19.26 7.33
N ALA A 151 28.65 -19.32 6.40
CA ALA A 151 27.34 -18.70 6.56
C ALA A 151 26.63 -19.39 7.73
N GLY A 152 26.57 -18.75 8.91
CA GLY A 152 25.76 -19.28 9.98
C GLY A 152 26.27 -19.14 11.43
N ALA A 153 27.31 -18.36 11.69
CA ALA A 153 27.72 -18.12 13.06
C ALA A 153 27.22 -16.76 13.57
N ASP A 154 26.62 -16.79 14.75
CA ASP A 154 26.15 -15.59 15.48
C ASP A 154 27.24 -14.53 15.60
N ALA A 155 26.85 -13.27 15.44
CA ALA A 155 27.70 -12.08 15.52
C ALA A 155 28.23 -11.79 16.96
N SER A 156 28.37 -12.81 17.80
CA SER A 156 28.81 -12.66 19.20
C SER A 156 30.28 -12.94 19.44
N ASP A 157 31.03 -13.51 18.48
CA ASP A 157 32.45 -13.81 18.69
C ASP A 157 33.33 -13.03 17.69
N GLY A 158 33.68 -11.79 18.10
CA GLY A 158 34.37 -10.80 17.32
C GLY A 158 35.90 -10.92 17.37
N GLU A 159 36.52 -11.89 16.70
CA GLU A 159 37.99 -12.00 16.73
C GLU A 159 38.75 -11.45 15.54
N SER A 160 38.11 -10.96 14.48
CA SER A 160 38.85 -10.47 13.30
C SER A 160 38.41 -9.10 12.75
N ALA A 161 37.50 -8.40 13.37
CA ALA A 161 37.05 -7.08 12.91
C ALA A 161 37.95 -5.96 13.45
N ILE A 162 38.41 -5.09 12.55
CA ILE A 162 39.19 -3.90 12.90
C ILE A 162 38.30 -2.95 13.71
N ARG A 163 38.75 -2.51 14.87
CA ARG A 163 37.98 -1.64 15.76
C ARG A 163 38.32 -0.16 15.54
N VAL A 164 37.31 0.68 15.66
CA VAL A 164 37.50 2.13 15.69
C VAL A 164 37.98 2.51 17.11
N ALA A 165 39.22 2.90 17.23
CA ALA A 165 39.84 3.29 18.50
C ALA A 165 39.47 4.72 18.91
N ALA A 166 39.47 5.66 17.95
CA ALA A 166 39.08 7.06 18.17
C ALA A 166 38.59 7.69 16.88
N ALA A 167 37.64 8.60 16.97
CA ALA A 167 37.14 9.40 15.86
C ALA A 167 37.18 10.89 16.24
N GLY A 168 37.74 11.72 15.36
CA GLY A 168 37.83 13.19 15.50
C GLY A 168 37.38 13.88 14.22
N GLU A 169 37.37 15.22 14.23
CA GLU A 169 37.01 15.98 13.02
C GLU A 169 38.02 15.70 11.88
N GLY A 170 37.60 14.88 10.91
CA GLY A 170 38.42 14.51 9.73
C GLY A 170 39.54 13.48 10.01
N THR A 171 39.60 12.90 11.22
CA THR A 171 40.59 11.89 11.59
C THR A 171 39.94 10.67 12.20
N LEU A 172 40.43 9.49 11.87
CA LEU A 172 39.98 8.21 12.42
C LEU A 172 41.21 7.39 12.84
N SER A 173 41.17 6.79 14.01
CA SER A 173 42.18 5.84 14.48
C SER A 173 41.58 4.45 14.52
N LEU A 174 42.23 3.50 13.84
CA LEU A 174 41.83 2.09 13.81
C LEU A 174 42.80 1.24 14.65
N ASP A 175 42.26 0.29 15.35
CA ASP A 175 42.98 -0.76 16.06
C ASP A 175 43.07 -2.00 15.17
N LEU A 176 44.29 -2.33 14.73
CA LEU A 176 44.61 -3.42 13.83
C LEU A 176 45.03 -4.69 14.58
N SER A 177 44.94 -4.73 15.91
CA SER A 177 45.39 -5.86 16.72
C SER A 177 44.70 -7.19 16.38
N ALA A 178 43.58 -7.12 15.70
CA ALA A 178 42.81 -8.29 15.19
C ALA A 178 43.41 -8.91 13.91
N LEU A 179 44.32 -8.23 13.24
CA LEU A 179 44.96 -8.69 12.00
C LEU A 179 46.25 -9.47 12.31
N SER A 180 46.63 -10.35 11.38
CA SER A 180 47.94 -11.01 11.43
C SER A 180 49.05 -10.02 11.14
N THR A 181 50.28 -10.29 11.64
CA THR A 181 51.47 -9.45 11.37
C THR A 181 51.70 -9.25 9.88
N ASP A 182 51.52 -10.29 9.09
CA ASP A 182 51.70 -10.21 7.62
C ASP A 182 50.66 -9.27 6.96
N GLN A 183 49.42 -9.23 7.47
CA GLN A 183 48.37 -8.31 7.01
C GLN A 183 48.65 -6.86 7.42
N ILE A 184 49.18 -6.65 8.62
CA ILE A 184 49.59 -5.32 9.10
C ILE A 184 50.75 -4.78 8.25
N ASP A 185 51.73 -5.62 7.96
CA ASP A 185 52.87 -5.25 7.12
C ASP A 185 52.44 -4.92 5.69
N GLU A 186 51.52 -5.69 5.13
CA GLU A 186 50.96 -5.45 3.79
C GLU A 186 50.17 -4.13 3.74
N LEU A 187 49.33 -3.83 4.76
CA LEU A 187 48.62 -2.57 4.89
C LEU A 187 49.54 -1.37 5.11
N SER A 188 50.65 -1.56 5.84
CA SER A 188 51.62 -0.48 6.11
C SER A 188 52.40 -0.03 4.89
N VAL A 189 52.59 -0.91 3.91
CA VAL A 189 53.24 -0.63 2.63
C VAL A 189 52.26 0.07 1.68
N SER A 190 50.96 -0.04 1.88
CA SER A 190 49.93 0.59 1.07
C SER A 190 49.86 2.09 1.35
N ALA A 191 50.14 2.92 0.34
CA ALA A 191 50.06 4.38 0.45
C ALA A 191 48.63 4.92 0.43
N GLY A 192 47.58 4.05 0.32
CA GLY A 192 46.16 4.43 0.18
C GLY A 192 45.81 4.91 -1.23
N PRO A 193 44.62 5.39 -1.50
CA PRO A 193 43.53 5.57 -0.51
C PRO A 193 42.88 4.26 -0.07
N TRP A 194 42.34 4.27 1.15
CA TRP A 194 41.58 3.15 1.71
C TRP A 194 40.09 3.48 1.73
N ASP A 195 39.28 2.48 1.43
CA ASP A 195 37.83 2.54 1.62
C ASP A 195 37.47 1.87 2.95
N LEU A 196 36.77 2.60 3.80
CA LEU A 196 36.26 2.06 5.07
C LEU A 196 34.77 1.72 4.94
N SER A 197 34.43 0.54 5.38
CA SER A 197 33.06 0.06 5.39
C SER A 197 32.75 -0.53 6.76
N SER A 198 31.64 -0.14 7.34
CA SER A 198 31.13 -0.79 8.57
C SER A 198 30.54 -2.18 8.30
N THR A 199 30.48 -2.55 7.04
CA THR A 199 29.93 -3.80 6.54
C THR A 199 30.97 -4.43 5.64
N GLY A 200 31.46 -5.63 6.00
CA GLY A 200 32.50 -6.34 5.25
C GLY A 200 32.08 -6.69 3.83
N PRO A 201 33.03 -7.08 2.97
CA PRO A 201 32.72 -7.66 1.67
C PRO A 201 31.86 -8.90 1.88
N GLY A 202 30.73 -8.96 1.20
CA GLY A 202 29.68 -9.95 1.43
C GLY A 202 28.58 -9.51 2.40
N SER A 203 28.62 -8.27 2.92
CA SER A 203 27.51 -7.70 3.66
C SER A 203 26.35 -7.31 2.74
N TRP A 204 25.14 -7.42 3.26
CA TRP A 204 23.95 -7.09 2.51
C TRP A 204 23.87 -5.60 2.16
N PRO A 205 23.53 -5.23 0.91
CA PRO A 205 23.36 -3.84 0.53
C PRO A 205 22.25 -3.17 1.37
N ARG A 206 22.43 -1.89 1.71
CA ARG A 206 21.50 -1.11 2.56
C ARG A 206 20.65 -0.11 1.79
N HIS A 207 20.45 -0.27 0.48
CA HIS A 207 19.81 0.72 -0.38
C HIS A 207 18.44 1.20 0.10
N TYR A 208 17.61 0.29 0.61
CA TYR A 208 16.21 0.58 0.99
C TYR A 208 15.88 0.26 2.45
N ALA A 209 16.83 -0.17 3.25
CA ALA A 209 16.61 -0.76 4.58
C ALA A 209 15.79 0.10 5.54
N THR A 210 15.85 1.43 5.43
CA THR A 210 15.19 2.37 6.33
C THR A 210 14.17 3.28 5.63
N ASN A 211 13.97 3.12 4.32
CA ASN A 211 13.23 4.10 3.54
C ASN A 211 11.73 4.10 3.81
N LEU A 212 11.10 2.94 4.04
CA LEU A 212 9.67 2.90 4.35
C LEU A 212 9.40 3.47 5.74
N GLU A 213 10.14 3.04 6.76
CA GLU A 213 10.03 3.54 8.14
C GLU A 213 10.27 5.06 8.23
N GLN A 214 11.24 5.60 7.48
CA GLN A 214 11.48 7.03 7.43
C GLN A 214 10.37 7.81 6.72
N ARG A 215 9.67 7.19 5.78
CA ARG A 215 8.58 7.81 5.01
C ARG A 215 7.23 7.69 5.69
N GLU A 216 6.99 6.62 6.42
CA GLU A 216 5.72 6.38 7.09
C GLU A 216 5.68 7.07 8.46
N GLN A 217 5.23 8.32 8.48
CA GLN A 217 4.80 8.99 9.72
C GLN A 217 3.38 8.55 10.14
N MET A 218 2.61 7.99 9.23
CA MET A 218 1.27 7.42 9.42
C MET A 218 1.17 6.22 8.48
N GLU A 219 0.62 5.12 8.97
CA GLU A 219 0.41 3.90 8.19
C GLU A 219 -0.28 4.18 6.86
N ALA A 220 0.33 3.78 5.75
CA ALA A 220 -0.18 4.03 4.40
C ALA A 220 -1.56 3.42 4.19
N GLU A 221 -1.82 2.30 4.85
CA GLU A 221 -3.07 1.56 4.83
C GLU A 221 -4.13 2.07 5.83
N PHE A 222 -3.89 3.19 6.53
CA PHE A 222 -4.81 3.74 7.54
C PHE A 222 -6.28 3.76 7.09
N PHE A 223 -6.56 4.25 5.88
CA PHE A 223 -7.92 4.31 5.36
C PHE A 223 -8.51 2.93 5.07
N LEU A 224 -7.68 1.93 4.79
CA LEU A 224 -8.09 0.56 4.53
C LEU A 224 -8.41 -0.18 5.83
N ILE A 225 -7.61 0.04 6.86
CA ILE A 225 -7.78 -0.54 8.20
C ILE A 225 -9.13 -0.11 8.81
N ILE A 226 -9.54 1.14 8.61
CA ILE A 226 -10.81 1.67 9.10
C ILE A 226 -12.02 1.32 8.21
N ASP A 227 -11.86 0.57 7.09
CA ASP A 227 -12.99 0.06 6.30
C ASP A 227 -13.53 -1.24 6.91
N PRO A 228 -14.71 -1.22 7.58
CA PRO A 228 -15.20 -2.38 8.31
C PRO A 228 -15.58 -3.56 7.40
N LEU A 229 -15.88 -3.33 6.13
CA LEU A 229 -16.16 -4.42 5.19
C LEU A 229 -14.91 -5.26 4.93
N VAL A 230 -13.77 -4.61 4.75
CA VAL A 230 -12.49 -5.27 4.51
C VAL A 230 -12.14 -6.15 5.71
N SER A 231 -12.09 -5.56 6.90
CA SER A 231 -11.72 -6.29 8.12
C SER A 231 -12.67 -7.44 8.45
N LEU A 232 -13.98 -7.22 8.30
CA LEU A 232 -14.99 -8.24 8.56
C LEU A 232 -14.93 -9.39 7.57
N SER A 233 -14.82 -9.11 6.26
CA SER A 233 -14.74 -10.15 5.23
C SER A 233 -13.46 -10.96 5.34
N THR A 234 -12.33 -10.33 5.69
CA THR A 234 -11.06 -11.03 5.90
C THR A 234 -11.12 -11.97 7.10
N ALA A 235 -11.63 -11.48 8.25
CA ALA A 235 -11.77 -12.31 9.44
C ALA A 235 -12.67 -13.52 9.20
N VAL A 236 -13.75 -13.36 8.43
CA VAL A 236 -14.64 -14.47 8.06
C VAL A 236 -13.97 -15.46 7.11
N ALA A 237 -13.22 -14.97 6.11
CA ALA A 237 -12.57 -15.83 5.11
C ALA A 237 -11.37 -16.57 5.68
N SER A 238 -10.53 -15.92 6.49
CA SER A 238 -9.37 -16.53 7.14
C SER A 238 -9.74 -17.38 8.37
N ARG A 239 -10.95 -17.18 8.91
CA ARG A 239 -11.41 -17.77 10.19
C ARG A 239 -10.51 -17.42 11.37
N ASP A 240 -9.88 -16.24 11.31
CA ASP A 240 -8.96 -15.73 12.30
C ASP A 240 -9.29 -14.29 12.69
N LEU A 241 -8.86 -13.87 13.88
CA LEU A 241 -9.07 -12.50 14.36
C LEU A 241 -7.97 -11.59 13.83
N VAL A 242 -8.33 -10.80 12.84
CA VAL A 242 -7.42 -9.79 12.26
C VAL A 242 -7.43 -8.55 13.17
N TRP A 243 -6.25 -8.01 13.49
CA TRP A 243 -6.13 -6.84 14.38
C TRP A 243 -6.91 -5.61 13.88
N SER A 244 -7.08 -5.45 12.56
CA SER A 244 -7.86 -4.36 11.96
C SER A 244 -9.34 -4.37 12.35
N LEU A 245 -9.87 -5.47 12.91
CA LEU A 245 -11.23 -5.52 13.46
C LEU A 245 -11.42 -4.53 14.62
N THR A 246 -10.39 -4.24 15.41
CA THR A 246 -10.47 -3.27 16.49
C THR A 246 -10.69 -1.85 15.96
N ALA A 247 -9.97 -1.48 14.90
CA ALA A 247 -10.15 -0.19 14.22
C ALA A 247 -11.52 -0.12 13.52
N ALA A 248 -11.95 -1.20 12.88
CA ALA A 248 -13.28 -1.31 12.28
C ALA A 248 -14.40 -1.17 13.32
N ALA A 249 -14.26 -1.80 14.49
CA ALA A 249 -15.21 -1.64 15.60
C ALA A 249 -15.23 -0.19 16.11
N GLY A 250 -14.06 0.44 16.23
CA GLY A 250 -13.93 1.84 16.64
C GLY A 250 -14.67 2.79 15.70
N ILE A 251 -14.48 2.67 14.39
CA ILE A 251 -15.18 3.52 13.41
C ILE A 251 -16.69 3.24 13.38
N LEU A 252 -17.13 1.99 13.57
CA LEU A 252 -18.55 1.66 13.70
C LEU A 252 -19.15 2.28 14.95
N ALA A 253 -18.44 2.26 16.09
CA ALA A 253 -18.88 2.92 17.32
C ALA A 253 -19.03 4.44 17.11
N VAL A 254 -18.10 5.09 16.41
CA VAL A 254 -18.25 6.51 16.03
C VAL A 254 -19.48 6.71 15.14
N CYS A 255 -19.78 5.76 14.24
CA CYS A 255 -20.95 5.84 13.37
C CYS A 255 -22.29 5.64 14.11
N LEU A 256 -22.31 5.14 15.34
CA LEU A 256 -23.51 5.20 16.20
C LEU A 256 -23.86 6.64 16.60
N LEU A 257 -22.84 7.48 16.81
CA LEU A 257 -23.01 8.90 17.12
C LEU A 257 -23.29 9.73 15.86
N ILE A 258 -22.55 9.48 14.78
CA ILE A 258 -22.67 10.17 13.50
C ILE A 258 -23.00 9.13 12.43
N PRO A 259 -24.30 8.87 12.18
CA PRO A 259 -24.73 7.89 11.20
C PRO A 259 -24.00 8.00 9.87
N ARG A 260 -23.40 6.90 9.40
CA ARG A 260 -22.58 6.85 8.17
C ARG A 260 -21.52 7.96 8.12
N GLY A 261 -20.93 8.35 9.27
CA GLY A 261 -19.95 9.43 9.37
C GLY A 261 -18.74 9.19 8.44
N PHE A 262 -18.25 7.97 8.36
CA PHE A 262 -17.20 7.60 7.42
C PHE A 262 -17.56 8.00 5.97
N CYS A 263 -18.72 7.56 5.46
CA CYS A 263 -19.15 7.86 4.09
C CYS A 263 -19.40 9.35 3.84
N GLY A 264 -19.83 10.07 4.88
CA GLY A 264 -20.20 11.49 4.80
C GLY A 264 -19.00 12.45 4.90
N TYR A 265 -17.94 12.06 5.61
CA TYR A 265 -16.87 12.97 6.03
C TYR A 265 -15.47 12.44 5.71
N LEU A 266 -15.18 11.14 5.89
CA LEU A 266 -13.83 10.60 5.86
C LEU A 266 -13.47 9.92 4.53
N CYS A 267 -14.43 9.26 3.86
CA CYS A 267 -14.17 8.44 2.68
C CYS A 267 -13.55 9.24 1.52
N PRO A 268 -12.30 8.93 1.10
CA PRO A 268 -11.62 9.65 0.01
C PRO A 268 -12.32 9.42 -1.34
N LEU A 269 -12.81 8.20 -1.64
CA LEU A 269 -13.56 7.94 -2.87
C LEU A 269 -14.84 8.77 -2.93
N GLY A 270 -15.58 8.87 -1.80
CA GLY A 270 -16.79 9.70 -1.74
C GLY A 270 -16.51 11.19 -2.00
N THR A 271 -15.37 11.68 -1.55
CA THR A 271 -14.94 13.07 -1.79
C THR A 271 -14.49 13.26 -3.24
N THR A 272 -13.78 12.29 -3.83
CA THR A 272 -13.40 12.30 -5.25
C THR A 272 -14.61 12.29 -6.16
N ILE A 273 -15.65 11.50 -5.84
CA ILE A 273 -16.93 11.51 -6.58
C ILE A 273 -17.60 12.89 -6.46
N ASP A 274 -17.60 13.52 -5.28
CA ASP A 274 -18.14 14.87 -5.11
C ASP A 274 -17.35 15.91 -5.93
N LEU A 275 -16.02 15.76 -6.03
CA LEU A 275 -15.16 16.63 -6.83
C LEU A 275 -15.44 16.44 -8.33
N PHE A 276 -15.55 15.20 -8.79
CA PHE A 276 -15.93 14.88 -10.16
C PHE A 276 -17.32 15.44 -10.50
N ASP A 277 -18.28 15.30 -9.58
CA ASP A 277 -19.64 15.87 -9.74
C ASP A 277 -19.62 17.40 -9.82
N TRP A 278 -18.77 18.05 -9.06
CA TRP A 278 -18.57 19.50 -9.12
C TRP A 278 -17.91 19.94 -10.44
N ALA A 279 -16.90 19.22 -10.91
CA ALA A 279 -16.13 19.58 -12.10
C ALA A 279 -16.86 19.25 -13.42
N VAL A 280 -17.47 18.08 -13.50
CA VAL A 280 -18.03 17.49 -14.73
C VAL A 280 -19.55 17.35 -14.64
N GLY A 281 -20.03 16.69 -13.58
CA GLY A 281 -21.43 16.28 -13.48
C GLY A 281 -22.44 17.42 -13.47
N ARG A 282 -22.04 18.62 -13.03
CA ARG A 282 -22.90 19.82 -13.10
C ARG A 282 -23.01 20.44 -14.49
N ARG A 283 -22.03 20.19 -15.36
CA ARG A 283 -21.93 20.76 -16.71
C ARG A 283 -22.60 19.89 -17.75
N LEU A 284 -22.76 18.59 -17.46
CA LEU A 284 -23.37 17.62 -18.37
C LEU A 284 -24.84 17.39 -18.00
N GLN A 285 -25.67 17.11 -19.02
CA GLN A 285 -27.04 16.66 -18.79
C GLN A 285 -27.01 15.25 -18.19
N ARG A 286 -27.63 15.10 -17.01
CA ARG A 286 -27.69 13.81 -16.33
C ARG A 286 -28.87 12.98 -16.82
N PHE A 287 -28.64 11.68 -16.91
CA PHE A 287 -29.71 10.71 -17.06
C PHE A 287 -30.51 10.70 -15.73
N ARG A 288 -31.76 11.18 -15.75
CA ARG A 288 -32.58 11.27 -14.53
C ARG A 288 -33.13 9.88 -14.18
N VAL A 289 -32.40 9.14 -13.34
CA VAL A 289 -32.89 7.89 -12.77
C VAL A 289 -33.77 8.21 -11.56
N ALA A 290 -34.90 7.52 -11.40
CA ALA A 290 -35.81 7.72 -10.27
C ALA A 290 -35.12 7.43 -8.93
N ALA A 291 -35.56 8.09 -7.86
CA ALA A 291 -35.00 7.87 -6.50
C ALA A 291 -35.40 6.51 -5.92
N ASP A 292 -36.46 5.92 -6.42
CA ASP A 292 -37.06 4.67 -5.95
C ASP A 292 -37.05 3.64 -7.09
N GLY A 293 -36.64 2.41 -6.76
CA GLY A 293 -36.58 1.30 -7.70
C GLY A 293 -35.89 0.10 -7.05
N TRP A 294 -35.85 -1.03 -7.76
CA TRP A 294 -35.17 -2.24 -7.28
C TRP A 294 -33.66 -2.03 -7.02
N TRP A 295 -33.03 -1.11 -7.71
CA TRP A 295 -31.59 -0.79 -7.56
C TRP A 295 -31.23 -0.17 -6.22
N VAL A 296 -32.21 0.37 -5.45
CA VAL A 296 -31.96 0.99 -4.14
C VAL A 296 -31.38 -0.02 -3.13
N HIS A 297 -31.69 -1.29 -3.30
CA HIS A 297 -31.28 -2.38 -2.41
C HIS A 297 -30.05 -3.14 -2.90
N ILE A 298 -29.51 -2.88 -4.10
CA ILE A 298 -28.38 -3.60 -4.69
C ILE A 298 -27.18 -3.67 -3.74
N ARG A 299 -26.86 -2.58 -3.05
CA ARG A 299 -25.74 -2.54 -2.09
C ARG A 299 -25.86 -3.58 -0.97
N PHE A 300 -27.07 -3.88 -0.50
CA PHE A 300 -27.30 -4.89 0.54
C PHE A 300 -27.19 -6.30 -0.02
N TYR A 301 -27.63 -6.52 -1.23
CA TYR A 301 -27.47 -7.80 -1.92
C TYR A 301 -26.00 -8.05 -2.24
N LEU A 302 -25.26 -7.03 -2.67
CA LEU A 302 -23.81 -7.12 -2.86
C LEU A 302 -23.08 -7.40 -1.53
N LEU A 303 -23.46 -6.72 -0.44
CA LEU A 303 -22.91 -7.00 0.89
C LEU A 303 -23.14 -8.47 1.28
N LEU A 304 -24.38 -8.96 1.12
CA LEU A 304 -24.70 -10.34 1.42
C LEU A 304 -23.90 -11.33 0.56
N GLY A 305 -23.81 -11.09 -0.75
CA GLY A 305 -23.04 -11.93 -1.67
C GLY A 305 -21.54 -11.96 -1.33
N VAL A 306 -20.95 -10.79 -0.99
CA VAL A 306 -19.56 -10.67 -0.55
C VAL A 306 -19.32 -11.46 0.74
N MET A 307 -20.22 -11.36 1.71
CA MET A 307 -20.09 -12.08 2.99
C MET A 307 -20.24 -13.60 2.81
N ILE A 308 -21.13 -14.05 1.92
CA ILE A 308 -21.29 -15.48 1.61
C ILE A 308 -20.05 -16.01 0.91
N ALA A 309 -19.50 -15.26 -0.06
CA ALA A 309 -18.24 -15.64 -0.69
C ALA A 309 -17.09 -15.74 0.33
N ALA A 310 -17.05 -14.80 1.29
CA ALA A 310 -16.08 -14.85 2.40
C ALA A 310 -16.26 -16.10 3.28
N CYS A 311 -17.51 -16.49 3.59
CA CYS A 311 -17.78 -17.76 4.29
C CYS A 311 -17.27 -18.98 3.52
N CYS A 312 -17.27 -18.91 2.18
CA CYS A 312 -16.69 -19.93 1.31
C CYS A 312 -15.17 -19.80 1.12
N GLY A 313 -14.49 -18.87 1.83
CA GLY A 313 -13.05 -18.65 1.75
C GLY A 313 -12.63 -17.79 0.55
N VAL A 314 -13.52 -17.01 -0.06
CA VAL A 314 -13.20 -16.16 -1.22
C VAL A 314 -13.46 -14.68 -0.90
N LEU A 315 -12.42 -13.86 -1.02
CA LEU A 315 -12.50 -12.42 -0.75
C LEU A 315 -12.93 -11.63 -1.98
N LEU A 316 -14.23 -11.30 -2.05
CA LEU A 316 -14.76 -10.39 -3.07
C LEU A 316 -14.78 -8.93 -2.63
N SER A 317 -14.56 -8.64 -1.35
CA SER A 317 -14.59 -7.27 -0.81
C SER A 317 -13.62 -6.33 -1.52
N GLY A 318 -12.41 -6.78 -1.81
CA GLY A 318 -11.39 -5.99 -2.46
C GLY A 318 -11.70 -5.58 -3.90
N TYR A 319 -12.64 -6.26 -4.58
CA TYR A 319 -13.07 -5.87 -5.93
C TYR A 319 -13.98 -4.64 -5.92
N VAL A 320 -14.80 -4.49 -4.89
CA VAL A 320 -15.91 -3.52 -4.85
C VAL A 320 -15.86 -2.57 -3.66
N SER A 321 -14.92 -2.73 -2.73
CA SER A 321 -14.74 -1.79 -1.61
C SER A 321 -14.23 -0.44 -2.09
N ALA A 322 -14.63 0.62 -1.37
CA ALA A 322 -14.34 2.00 -1.75
C ALA A 322 -12.85 2.32 -1.77
N ILE A 323 -12.10 1.86 -0.78
CA ILE A 323 -10.67 2.19 -0.64
C ILE A 323 -9.82 1.46 -1.68
N PRO A 324 -9.91 0.12 -1.86
CA PRO A 324 -9.19 -0.57 -2.92
C PRO A 324 -9.47 -0.02 -4.34
N VAL A 325 -10.70 0.41 -4.61
CA VAL A 325 -11.05 0.97 -5.94
C VAL A 325 -10.32 2.28 -6.20
N ILE A 326 -10.29 3.21 -5.23
CA ILE A 326 -9.58 4.48 -5.41
C ILE A 326 -8.06 4.29 -5.42
N THR A 327 -7.52 3.45 -4.53
CA THR A 327 -6.07 3.18 -4.44
C THR A 327 -5.56 2.61 -5.76
N ARG A 328 -6.17 1.54 -6.27
CA ARG A 328 -5.78 0.95 -7.57
C ARG A 328 -6.02 1.91 -8.75
N GLY A 329 -7.14 2.64 -8.74
CA GLY A 329 -7.44 3.61 -9.79
C GLY A 329 -6.38 4.70 -9.90
N LEU A 330 -5.92 5.26 -8.78
CA LEU A 330 -4.86 6.25 -8.75
C LEU A 330 -3.49 5.61 -9.01
N LEU A 331 -3.20 4.46 -8.40
CA LEU A 331 -1.93 3.76 -8.56
C LEU A 331 -1.62 3.50 -10.04
N PHE A 332 -2.56 2.89 -10.76
CA PHE A 332 -2.33 2.51 -12.17
C PHE A 332 -2.48 3.66 -13.17
N THR A 333 -2.92 4.84 -12.73
CA THR A 333 -2.93 6.04 -13.59
C THR A 333 -1.76 6.97 -13.29
N VAL A 334 -1.36 7.11 -12.04
CA VAL A 334 -0.41 8.14 -11.60
C VAL A 334 0.99 7.56 -11.34
N ALA A 335 1.12 6.36 -10.75
CA ALA A 335 2.43 5.78 -10.45
C ALA A 335 3.30 5.58 -11.72
N PRO A 336 2.77 5.13 -12.88
CA PRO A 336 3.57 5.06 -14.11
C PRO A 336 4.12 6.42 -14.54
N VAL A 337 3.37 7.50 -14.34
CA VAL A 337 3.84 8.86 -14.64
C VAL A 337 4.92 9.30 -13.67
N GLN A 338 4.75 9.02 -12.37
CA GLN A 338 5.77 9.30 -11.36
C GLN A 338 7.07 8.55 -11.65
N ASN A 339 6.98 7.25 -11.94
CA ASN A 339 8.14 6.41 -12.27
C ASN A 339 8.82 6.89 -13.57
N GLY A 340 8.04 7.18 -14.61
CA GLY A 340 8.56 7.70 -15.88
C GLY A 340 9.30 9.04 -15.74
N VAL A 341 8.81 9.93 -14.86
CA VAL A 341 9.46 11.23 -14.59
C VAL A 341 10.69 11.08 -13.70
N ALA A 342 10.65 10.21 -12.69
CA ALA A 342 11.74 10.07 -11.73
C ALA A 342 12.89 9.18 -12.24
N ASN A 343 12.57 8.04 -12.85
CA ASN A 343 13.53 6.99 -13.23
C ASN A 343 13.69 6.83 -14.75
N GLY A 344 12.83 7.48 -15.54
CA GLY A 344 12.81 7.37 -17.00
C GLY A 344 11.69 6.45 -17.52
N TRP A 345 11.16 6.82 -18.68
CA TRP A 345 10.02 6.12 -19.31
C TRP A 345 10.33 4.68 -19.72
N HIS A 346 11.60 4.31 -19.85
CA HIS A 346 12.04 2.95 -20.16
C HIS A 346 11.87 1.99 -18.97
N GLN A 347 11.68 2.52 -17.75
CA GLN A 347 11.44 1.73 -16.53
C GLN A 347 9.96 1.62 -16.16
N VAL A 348 9.05 2.13 -17.01
CA VAL A 348 7.62 1.98 -16.79
C VAL A 348 7.16 0.64 -17.33
N PRO A 349 6.62 -0.25 -16.48
CA PRO A 349 6.13 -1.56 -16.91
C PRO A 349 5.02 -1.46 -17.96
N GLU A 350 4.92 -2.44 -18.84
CA GLU A 350 3.82 -2.55 -19.79
C GLU A 350 2.49 -2.81 -19.09
N TRP A 351 1.43 -2.21 -19.61
CA TRP A 351 0.09 -2.39 -19.07
C TRP A 351 -0.45 -3.77 -19.42
N ASN A 352 -0.81 -4.52 -18.41
CA ASN A 352 -1.56 -5.77 -18.56
C ASN A 352 -3.07 -5.55 -18.37
N SER A 353 -3.85 -6.62 -18.56
CA SER A 353 -5.31 -6.62 -18.42
C SER A 353 -5.76 -6.17 -17.01
N GLY A 354 -4.98 -6.42 -15.97
CA GLY A 354 -5.26 -6.00 -14.60
C GLY A 354 -5.24 -4.47 -14.43
N HIS A 355 -4.28 -3.78 -15.06
CA HIS A 355 -4.22 -2.32 -15.07
C HIS A 355 -5.45 -1.72 -15.75
N VAL A 356 -5.74 -2.19 -16.96
CA VAL A 356 -6.86 -1.68 -17.79
C VAL A 356 -8.19 -1.83 -17.06
N VAL A 357 -8.48 -3.01 -16.53
CA VAL A 357 -9.75 -3.29 -15.83
C VAL A 357 -9.88 -2.43 -14.57
N SER A 358 -8.80 -2.19 -13.83
CA SER A 358 -8.84 -1.35 -12.63
C SER A 358 -9.13 0.12 -12.96
N VAL A 359 -8.49 0.66 -14.00
CA VAL A 359 -8.74 2.03 -14.46
C VAL A 359 -10.17 2.18 -15.00
N LEU A 360 -10.64 1.21 -15.78
CA LEU A 360 -12.02 1.21 -16.30
C LEU A 360 -13.04 1.13 -15.15
N LEU A 361 -12.79 0.32 -14.13
CA LEU A 361 -13.65 0.24 -12.95
C LEU A 361 -13.69 1.60 -12.21
N PHE A 362 -12.55 2.22 -11.98
CA PHE A 362 -12.47 3.53 -11.32
C PHE A 362 -13.21 4.60 -12.12
N MET A 363 -12.97 4.68 -13.43
CA MET A 363 -13.67 5.61 -14.31
C MET A 363 -15.18 5.32 -14.38
N GLY A 364 -15.57 4.04 -14.37
CA GLY A 364 -16.97 3.62 -14.28
C GLY A 364 -17.65 4.10 -12.99
N VAL A 365 -16.96 3.96 -11.85
CA VAL A 365 -17.46 4.46 -10.55
C VAL A 365 -17.70 5.96 -10.57
N LEU A 366 -16.79 6.74 -11.17
CA LEU A 366 -16.98 8.19 -11.35
C LEU A 366 -18.12 8.47 -12.33
N GLY A 367 -18.17 7.74 -13.45
CA GLY A 367 -19.19 7.88 -14.52
C GLY A 367 -20.61 7.59 -14.03
N LEU A 368 -20.79 6.71 -13.03
CA LEU A 368 -22.08 6.50 -12.38
C LEU A 368 -22.65 7.79 -11.75
N GLY A 369 -21.81 8.76 -11.42
CA GLY A 369 -22.22 10.10 -11.00
C GLY A 369 -23.07 10.85 -12.01
N LEU A 370 -22.97 10.51 -13.32
CA LEU A 370 -23.80 11.07 -14.38
C LEU A 370 -25.26 10.58 -14.33
N LEU A 371 -25.52 9.42 -13.72
CA LEU A 371 -26.87 8.92 -13.46
C LEU A 371 -27.53 9.70 -12.32
N ARG A 372 -26.83 9.80 -11.19
CA ARG A 372 -27.23 10.60 -10.01
C ARG A 372 -25.97 10.96 -9.18
N PRO A 373 -25.99 12.09 -8.44
CA PRO A 373 -24.92 12.40 -7.50
C PRO A 373 -24.68 11.23 -6.53
N ARG A 374 -23.43 10.83 -6.37
CA ARG A 374 -23.04 9.74 -5.47
C ARG A 374 -23.78 8.40 -5.72
N PHE A 375 -24.11 8.07 -6.98
CA PHE A 375 -24.84 6.83 -7.33
C PHE A 375 -24.13 5.59 -6.75
N TRP A 376 -22.81 5.48 -6.93
CA TRP A 376 -22.02 4.40 -6.36
C TRP A 376 -22.21 4.28 -4.84
N CYS A 377 -22.02 5.38 -4.10
CA CYS A 377 -22.09 5.38 -2.63
C CYS A 377 -23.49 5.05 -2.10
N LYS A 378 -24.54 5.37 -2.87
CA LYS A 378 -25.94 5.15 -2.46
C LYS A 378 -26.42 3.75 -2.75
N TYR A 379 -26.10 3.22 -3.91
CA TYR A 379 -26.78 2.05 -4.45
C TYR A 379 -25.87 0.85 -4.70
N VAL A 380 -24.57 1.02 -4.86
CA VAL A 380 -23.66 -0.05 -5.24
C VAL A 380 -22.67 -0.41 -4.12
N CYS A 381 -22.09 0.56 -3.44
CA CYS A 381 -21.00 0.34 -2.48
C CYS A 381 -21.40 -0.57 -1.31
N PRO A 382 -20.82 -1.77 -1.15
CA PRO A 382 -21.14 -2.68 -0.05
C PRO A 382 -20.57 -2.20 1.30
N SER A 383 -19.43 -1.48 1.34
CA SER A 383 -18.95 -0.82 2.57
C SER A 383 -19.98 0.20 3.06
N GLY A 384 -20.63 0.94 2.14
CA GLY A 384 -21.73 1.83 2.45
C GLY A 384 -22.95 1.10 3.03
N ALA A 385 -23.19 -0.16 2.67
CA ALA A 385 -24.25 -0.99 3.23
C ALA A 385 -23.94 -1.39 4.69
N VAL A 386 -22.68 -1.73 5.03
CA VAL A 386 -22.27 -2.01 6.42
C VAL A 386 -22.61 -0.82 7.32
N PHE A 387 -22.22 0.39 6.92
CA PHE A 387 -22.56 1.61 7.66
C PHE A 387 -24.08 1.88 7.71
N SER A 388 -24.84 1.48 6.69
CA SER A 388 -26.30 1.60 6.71
C SER A 388 -26.96 0.66 7.70
N VAL A 389 -26.42 -0.55 7.86
CA VAL A 389 -26.87 -1.50 8.89
C VAL A 389 -26.56 -0.94 10.29
N ALA A 390 -25.35 -0.39 10.50
CA ALA A 390 -25.01 0.25 11.77
C ALA A 390 -25.95 1.41 12.12
N ASN A 391 -26.54 2.12 11.14
CA ASN A 391 -27.51 3.19 11.36
C ASN A 391 -28.81 2.72 12.04
N LEU A 392 -29.10 1.43 12.07
CA LEU A 392 -30.25 0.89 12.82
C LEU A 392 -30.11 1.17 14.33
N PHE A 393 -28.86 1.22 14.81
CA PHE A 393 -28.49 1.44 16.22
C PHE A 393 -28.10 2.88 16.51
N ARG A 394 -28.35 3.82 15.60
CA ARG A 394 -27.96 5.24 15.71
C ARG A 394 -28.44 5.89 17.00
N LEU A 395 -27.63 6.70 17.61
CA LEU A 395 -27.97 7.50 18.79
C LEU A 395 -28.45 8.91 18.42
N SER A 396 -28.19 9.38 17.21
CA SER A 396 -28.57 10.70 16.73
C SER A 396 -29.30 10.63 15.38
N GLU A 397 -30.21 11.58 15.16
CA GLU A 397 -31.05 11.61 13.95
C GLU A 397 -31.44 13.02 13.55
N ARG A 398 -31.92 13.16 12.30
CA ARG A 398 -32.51 14.37 11.75
C ARG A 398 -33.99 14.42 12.10
N LYS A 399 -34.46 15.54 12.65
CA LYS A 399 -35.86 15.79 12.94
C LYS A 399 -36.32 17.10 12.30
N VAL A 400 -37.56 17.16 11.83
CA VAL A 400 -38.16 18.35 11.23
C VAL A 400 -39.28 18.82 12.14
N ASP A 401 -39.20 20.09 12.57
CA ASP A 401 -40.20 20.66 13.43
C ASP A 401 -41.44 21.21 12.66
N SER A 402 -42.50 21.54 13.38
CA SER A 402 -43.78 22.02 12.85
C SER A 402 -43.65 23.35 12.06
N SER A 403 -42.55 24.09 12.20
CA SER A 403 -42.29 25.38 11.49
C SER A 403 -41.84 25.22 10.03
N CYS A 404 -41.80 24.00 9.50
CA CYS A 404 -41.42 23.70 8.12
C CYS A 404 -42.48 24.24 7.12
N ILE A 405 -42.02 25.05 6.15
CA ILE A 405 -42.82 25.71 5.11
C ILE A 405 -42.92 24.94 3.79
N HIS A 406 -42.48 23.70 3.72
CA HIS A 406 -42.49 22.84 2.51
C HIS A 406 -41.76 23.37 1.27
N CYS A 407 -40.69 24.11 1.44
CA CYS A 407 -39.98 24.75 0.34
C CYS A 407 -39.09 23.81 -0.52
N ASN A 408 -39.03 22.52 -0.27
CA ASN A 408 -38.28 21.45 -0.94
C ASN A 408 -36.75 21.62 -1.07
N LYS A 409 -36.17 22.72 -0.61
CA LYS A 409 -34.73 22.97 -0.69
C LYS A 409 -33.87 21.90 -0.02
N CYS A 410 -34.37 21.31 1.06
CA CYS A 410 -33.67 20.23 1.77
C CYS A 410 -33.67 18.91 0.98
N VAL A 411 -34.73 18.63 0.22
CA VAL A 411 -34.83 17.46 -0.66
C VAL A 411 -33.86 17.59 -1.82
N GLU A 412 -33.85 18.75 -2.48
CA GLU A 412 -33.00 19.02 -3.66
C GLU A 412 -31.51 18.99 -3.34
N ILE A 413 -31.10 19.49 -2.16
CA ILE A 413 -29.69 19.57 -1.81
C ILE A 413 -29.13 18.28 -1.23
N CYS A 414 -29.98 17.30 -0.90
CA CYS A 414 -29.55 16.08 -0.23
C CYS A 414 -28.70 15.19 -1.17
N PRO A 415 -27.40 15.04 -0.95
CA PRO A 415 -26.53 14.27 -1.85
C PRO A 415 -26.78 12.76 -1.78
N PHE A 416 -27.50 12.31 -0.74
CA PHE A 416 -27.81 10.90 -0.50
C PHE A 416 -29.28 10.53 -0.76
N ASP A 417 -30.10 11.49 -1.23
CA ASP A 417 -31.56 11.30 -1.41
C ASP A 417 -32.25 10.72 -0.16
N ALA A 418 -31.72 11.07 1.02
CA ALA A 418 -32.21 10.53 2.28
C ALA A 418 -33.49 11.22 2.77
N ILE A 419 -33.99 12.22 2.06
CA ILE A 419 -35.20 12.97 2.42
C ILE A 419 -36.28 12.65 1.40
N LYS A 420 -37.40 12.11 1.86
CA LYS A 420 -38.56 11.81 1.02
C LYS A 420 -39.33 13.09 0.68
N PRO A 421 -40.21 13.07 -0.32
CA PRO A 421 -41.08 14.22 -0.66
C PRO A 421 -42.01 14.68 0.47
N ASP A 422 -42.35 13.80 1.41
CA ASP A 422 -43.10 14.09 2.63
C ASP A 422 -42.25 14.70 3.75
N PHE A 423 -40.95 14.95 3.47
CA PHE A 423 -39.91 15.46 4.39
C PHE A 423 -39.45 14.47 5.46
N THR A 424 -39.96 13.25 5.48
CA THR A 424 -39.46 12.18 6.35
C THR A 424 -38.06 11.73 5.93
N THR A 425 -37.33 11.13 6.87
CA THR A 425 -35.91 10.78 6.68
C THR A 425 -35.73 9.28 6.48
N ARG A 426 -35.13 8.87 5.38
CA ARG A 426 -34.60 7.52 5.20
C ARG A 426 -33.39 7.33 6.09
N THR A 427 -33.56 6.65 7.20
CA THR A 427 -32.53 6.52 8.23
C THR A 427 -31.30 5.75 7.75
N ALA A 428 -31.48 4.73 6.92
CA ALA A 428 -30.40 3.95 6.32
C ALA A 428 -29.49 4.78 5.40
N ASP A 429 -29.99 5.92 4.87
CA ASP A 429 -29.26 6.73 3.88
C ASP A 429 -28.72 8.04 4.45
N CYS A 430 -29.27 8.52 5.57
CA CYS A 430 -28.86 9.77 6.17
C CYS A 430 -27.46 9.66 6.79
N THR A 431 -26.56 10.56 6.38
CA THR A 431 -25.17 10.66 6.88
C THR A 431 -24.96 11.79 7.87
N LEU A 432 -26.04 12.42 8.33
CA LEU A 432 -26.00 13.65 9.13
C LEU A 432 -25.04 14.72 8.59
N CYS A 433 -24.94 14.81 7.29
CA CYS A 433 -24.04 15.74 6.60
C CYS A 433 -24.43 17.20 6.73
N GLN A 434 -25.61 17.49 7.27
CA GLN A 434 -26.14 18.78 7.65
C GLN A 434 -26.44 19.77 6.50
N SER A 435 -26.21 19.37 5.25
CA SER A 435 -26.47 20.26 4.10
C SER A 435 -27.92 20.74 4.04
N CYS A 436 -28.90 19.90 4.45
CA CYS A 436 -30.31 20.28 4.51
C CYS A 436 -30.62 21.34 5.58
N GLY A 437 -29.94 21.30 6.73
CA GLY A 437 -30.07 22.31 7.78
C GLY A 437 -29.52 23.67 7.35
N GLY A 438 -28.39 23.68 6.61
CA GLY A 438 -27.76 24.91 6.14
C GLY A 438 -28.54 25.68 5.06
N VAL A 439 -29.46 25.03 4.34
CA VAL A 439 -30.31 25.68 3.32
C VAL A 439 -31.72 25.97 3.82
N CYS A 440 -32.08 25.49 5.02
CA CYS A 440 -33.42 25.67 5.54
C CYS A 440 -33.69 27.11 5.95
N PRO A 441 -34.61 27.84 5.30
CA PRO A 441 -34.85 29.25 5.59
C PRO A 441 -35.52 29.47 6.94
N THR A 442 -36.32 28.50 7.42
CA THR A 442 -37.01 28.58 8.71
C THR A 442 -36.26 27.90 9.84
N HIS A 443 -35.05 27.33 9.54
CA HIS A 443 -34.27 26.56 10.51
C HIS A 443 -35.04 25.45 11.24
N SER A 444 -36.05 24.86 10.57
CA SER A 444 -36.92 23.80 11.11
C SER A 444 -36.27 22.42 11.16
N ILE A 445 -35.01 22.28 10.67
CA ILE A 445 -34.31 20.99 10.69
C ILE A 445 -33.35 20.94 11.87
N HIS A 446 -33.55 19.94 12.73
CA HIS A 446 -32.75 19.71 13.93
C HIS A 446 -32.00 18.39 13.81
N PHE A 447 -30.75 18.37 14.31
CA PHE A 447 -29.92 17.18 14.45
C PHE A 447 -29.72 16.93 15.94
N THR A 448 -30.45 16.00 16.48
CA THR A 448 -30.57 15.79 17.92
C THR A 448 -30.40 14.31 18.27
N GLY A 449 -30.31 14.02 19.56
CA GLY A 449 -30.40 12.65 20.03
C GLY A 449 -31.74 12.02 19.67
N ARG A 450 -31.74 10.71 19.46
CA ARG A 450 -32.96 9.96 19.10
C ARG A 450 -34.06 10.13 20.14
N LEU A 451 -33.68 10.24 21.39
CA LEU A 451 -34.64 10.39 22.54
C LEU A 451 -35.00 11.84 22.85
N ASP A 452 -34.41 12.83 22.18
CA ASP A 452 -34.71 14.24 22.40
C ASP A 452 -36.13 14.57 21.87
N PHE A 453 -36.92 15.27 22.67
CA PHE A 453 -38.24 15.72 22.27
C PHE A 453 -38.13 16.95 21.35
N VAL A 454 -38.72 16.84 20.18
CA VAL A 454 -38.94 17.92 19.20
C VAL A 454 -40.40 17.79 18.75
N GLU A 455 -41.14 18.90 18.73
CA GLU A 455 -42.46 18.91 18.13
C GLU A 455 -42.34 18.66 16.61
N LEU A 456 -42.59 17.42 16.21
CA LEU A 456 -42.39 16.96 14.85
C LEU A 456 -43.49 17.45 13.93
N LYS A 457 -43.12 17.84 12.71
CA LYS A 457 -44.03 18.14 11.64
C LYS A 457 -44.88 16.90 11.26
N THR A 458 -44.23 15.77 11.15
CA THR A 458 -44.83 14.48 10.86
C THR A 458 -44.64 13.61 12.11
N PRO A 459 -45.72 13.12 12.76
CA PRO A 459 -45.59 12.37 14.02
C PRO A 459 -44.63 11.16 13.93
N ASN A 460 -44.47 10.60 12.73
CA ASN A 460 -43.68 9.41 12.47
C ASN A 460 -42.37 9.74 11.73
N ASP A 461 -41.66 10.84 12.02
CA ASP A 461 -40.35 11.14 11.45
C ASP A 461 -39.21 10.88 12.47
N PRO A 462 -38.34 9.93 12.26
CA PRO A 462 -38.29 8.99 11.11
C PRO A 462 -39.41 7.94 11.21
N PRO A 463 -39.94 7.50 10.05
CA PRO A 463 -41.04 6.55 10.04
C PRO A 463 -40.63 5.22 10.68
N THR A 464 -41.37 4.83 11.73
CA THR A 464 -41.13 3.57 12.45
C THR A 464 -41.59 2.33 11.66
N HIS A 465 -42.35 2.52 10.57
CA HIS A 465 -43.03 1.49 9.79
C HIS A 465 -42.58 1.42 8.32
N GLU A 466 -41.33 1.77 8.01
CA GLU A 466 -40.79 1.64 6.62
C GLU A 466 -40.73 0.19 6.11
N THR A 467 -40.94 -0.79 6.97
CA THR A 467 -40.86 -2.24 6.68
C THR A 467 -42.19 -2.92 6.37
N ALA A 468 -43.28 -2.20 6.13
CA ALA A 468 -44.48 -2.80 5.56
C ALA A 468 -44.16 -3.26 4.13
N LEU A 469 -43.54 -4.43 4.01
CA LEU A 469 -43.26 -5.13 2.76
C LEU A 469 -44.59 -5.54 2.14
N GLY A 470 -45.07 -4.77 1.18
CA GLY A 470 -46.16 -5.22 0.31
C GLY A 470 -45.71 -6.49 -0.44
N ARG A 471 -46.64 -7.29 -0.95
CA ARG A 471 -46.35 -8.55 -1.69
C ARG A 471 -45.27 -8.37 -2.74
N ARG A 472 -45.27 -7.28 -3.53
CA ARG A 472 -44.20 -6.98 -4.54
C ARG A 472 -42.86 -6.72 -3.88
N GLY A 473 -42.82 -6.00 -2.78
CA GLY A 473 -41.57 -5.76 -2.02
C GLY A 473 -41.00 -7.05 -1.43
N PHE A 474 -41.86 -7.93 -0.93
CA PHE A 474 -41.43 -9.26 -0.45
C PHE A 474 -40.83 -10.11 -1.56
N PHE A 475 -41.48 -10.21 -2.73
CA PHE A 475 -40.95 -10.96 -3.86
C PHE A 475 -39.61 -10.38 -4.37
N SER A 476 -39.52 -9.07 -4.48
CA SER A 476 -38.24 -8.45 -4.90
C SER A 476 -37.12 -8.66 -3.89
N ALA A 477 -37.40 -8.62 -2.60
CA ALA A 477 -36.45 -8.93 -1.55
C ALA A 477 -36.02 -10.40 -1.56
N ALA A 478 -37.00 -11.33 -1.73
CA ALA A 478 -36.74 -12.76 -1.81
C ALA A 478 -35.85 -13.12 -3.02
N VAL A 479 -36.20 -12.58 -4.21
CA VAL A 479 -35.40 -12.77 -5.43
C VAL A 479 -34.00 -12.15 -5.27
N GLY A 480 -33.91 -10.93 -4.74
CA GLY A 480 -32.63 -10.28 -4.51
C GLY A 480 -31.74 -11.05 -3.52
N THR A 481 -32.31 -11.53 -2.43
CA THR A 481 -31.60 -12.36 -1.43
C THR A 481 -31.18 -13.70 -2.06
N GLY A 482 -32.09 -14.39 -2.75
CA GLY A 482 -31.77 -15.64 -3.46
C GLY A 482 -30.66 -15.45 -4.50
N SER A 483 -30.69 -14.36 -5.27
CA SER A 483 -29.64 -14.01 -6.23
C SER A 483 -28.30 -13.71 -5.57
N ALA A 484 -28.32 -13.04 -4.41
CA ALA A 484 -27.10 -12.75 -3.65
C ALA A 484 -26.46 -14.02 -3.07
N LEU A 485 -27.30 -14.93 -2.53
CA LEU A 485 -26.86 -16.25 -2.04
C LEU A 485 -26.29 -17.07 -3.18
N ALA A 486 -27.04 -17.26 -4.25
CA ALA A 486 -26.59 -18.02 -5.43
C ALA A 486 -25.36 -17.39 -6.06
N GLY A 487 -25.35 -16.07 -6.23
CA GLY A 487 -24.22 -15.33 -6.78
C GLY A 487 -22.95 -15.43 -5.94
N GLY A 488 -23.06 -15.35 -4.61
CA GLY A 488 -21.95 -15.55 -3.69
C GLY A 488 -21.35 -16.96 -3.78
N VAL A 489 -22.20 -17.99 -3.75
CA VAL A 489 -21.77 -19.38 -3.86
C VAL A 489 -21.20 -19.68 -5.25
N LEU A 490 -21.89 -19.26 -6.34
CA LEU A 490 -21.42 -19.47 -7.71
C LEU A 490 -20.09 -18.76 -7.97
N SER A 491 -19.91 -17.52 -7.45
CA SER A 491 -18.63 -16.81 -7.52
C SER A 491 -17.54 -17.58 -6.81
N ALA A 492 -17.83 -18.11 -5.62
CA ALA A 492 -16.86 -18.90 -4.86
C ALA A 492 -16.50 -20.22 -5.59
N LEU A 493 -17.49 -20.91 -6.16
CA LEU A 493 -17.26 -22.13 -6.94
C LEU A 493 -16.49 -21.85 -8.22
N ALA A 494 -16.84 -20.78 -8.97
CA ALA A 494 -16.14 -20.40 -10.19
C ALA A 494 -14.67 -20.01 -9.92
N ILE A 495 -14.44 -19.35 -8.81
CA ILE A 495 -13.12 -18.91 -8.38
C ILE A 495 -12.28 -20.12 -7.92
N ASN A 496 -12.85 -21.01 -7.10
CA ASN A 496 -12.14 -22.20 -6.61
C ASN A 496 -12.01 -23.30 -7.68
N GLY A 497 -12.96 -23.41 -8.60
CA GLY A 497 -12.92 -24.40 -9.71
C GLY A 497 -11.89 -24.11 -10.79
N GLY A 498 -11.45 -22.84 -10.93
CA GLY A 498 -10.41 -22.44 -11.89
C GLY A 498 -8.99 -22.84 -11.49
N THR A 499 -8.77 -23.30 -10.26
CA THR A 499 -7.43 -23.59 -9.72
C THR A 499 -6.78 -24.87 -10.26
N SER A 500 -7.54 -25.77 -10.87
CA SER A 500 -6.99 -27.04 -11.36
C SER A 500 -6.14 -26.94 -12.64
N GLN A 501 -6.31 -25.92 -13.47
CA GLN A 501 -5.44 -25.66 -14.64
C GLN A 501 -4.25 -24.74 -14.33
N ALA A 502 -4.32 -23.96 -13.25
CA ALA A 502 -3.28 -23.01 -12.84
C ALA A 502 -2.07 -23.67 -12.14
N ALA A 503 -2.13 -24.98 -11.87
CA ALA A 503 -1.08 -25.68 -11.13
C ALA A 503 0.25 -25.82 -11.89
N GLN A 504 0.28 -25.57 -13.20
CA GLN A 504 1.50 -25.75 -14.01
C GLN A 504 2.42 -24.53 -14.00
N ASN A 505 1.91 -23.30 -13.79
CA ASN A 505 2.72 -22.09 -13.71
C ASN A 505 2.23 -21.21 -12.55
N LEU A 506 2.72 -21.48 -11.35
CA LEU A 506 2.43 -20.64 -10.19
C LEU A 506 3.10 -19.27 -10.36
N PRO A 507 2.43 -18.15 -9.99
CA PRO A 507 3.04 -16.84 -10.05
C PRO A 507 4.12 -16.70 -8.97
N VAL A 508 5.19 -16.04 -9.29
CA VAL A 508 6.20 -15.66 -8.32
C VAL A 508 5.58 -14.60 -7.40
N ARG A 509 5.39 -14.95 -6.12
CA ARG A 509 4.79 -14.08 -5.11
C ARG A 509 5.87 -13.28 -4.37
N PRO A 510 5.51 -12.14 -3.75
CA PRO A 510 6.41 -11.41 -2.87
C PRO A 510 7.01 -12.26 -1.74
N PRO A 511 8.20 -11.93 -1.21
CA PRO A 511 8.82 -12.67 -0.12
C PRO A 511 7.93 -12.65 1.12
N GLY A 512 7.84 -13.78 1.82
CA GLY A 512 6.98 -13.94 2.98
C GLY A 512 5.50 -14.19 2.67
N SER A 513 5.13 -14.41 1.40
CA SER A 513 3.77 -14.81 1.05
C SER A 513 3.40 -16.14 1.69
N VAL A 514 2.18 -16.25 2.21
CA VAL A 514 1.62 -17.51 2.72
C VAL A 514 1.32 -18.49 1.55
N PRO A 515 1.05 -19.78 1.81
CA PRO A 515 0.71 -20.75 0.75
C PRO A 515 -0.40 -20.25 -0.18
N GLU A 516 -0.30 -20.53 -1.48
CA GLU A 516 -1.10 -19.89 -2.54
C GLU A 516 -2.61 -19.94 -2.29
N SER A 517 -3.15 -21.08 -1.86
CA SER A 517 -4.57 -21.20 -1.56
C SER A 517 -5.03 -20.23 -0.48
N SER A 518 -4.24 -20.10 0.57
CA SER A 518 -4.50 -19.17 1.68
C SER A 518 -4.20 -17.73 1.30
N PHE A 519 -3.17 -17.51 0.48
CA PHE A 519 -2.85 -16.20 -0.06
C PHE A 519 -4.05 -15.60 -0.82
N LEU A 520 -4.67 -16.37 -1.69
CA LEU A 520 -5.85 -15.95 -2.45
C LEU A 520 -7.07 -15.68 -1.55
N GLN A 521 -7.18 -16.38 -0.41
CA GLN A 521 -8.23 -16.16 0.59
C GLN A 521 -7.97 -14.93 1.47
N MET A 522 -6.72 -14.58 1.72
CA MET A 522 -6.34 -13.46 2.59
C MET A 522 -6.10 -12.17 1.81
N CYS A 523 -5.64 -12.25 0.56
CA CYS A 523 -5.33 -11.07 -0.25
C CYS A 523 -6.61 -10.33 -0.64
N ILE A 524 -6.78 -9.12 -0.11
CA ILE A 524 -7.91 -8.21 -0.43
C ILE A 524 -7.68 -7.36 -1.68
N ARG A 525 -6.58 -7.55 -2.38
CA ARG A 525 -6.28 -6.85 -3.64
C ARG A 525 -6.29 -5.33 -3.50
N CYS A 526 -5.86 -4.81 -2.36
CA CYS A 526 -5.88 -3.38 -2.03
C CYS A 526 -4.92 -2.54 -2.87
N GLY A 527 -3.76 -3.12 -3.23
CA GLY A 527 -2.72 -2.41 -3.98
C GLY A 527 -1.62 -1.78 -3.13
N GLU A 528 -1.67 -1.89 -1.78
CA GLU A 528 -0.69 -1.27 -0.89
C GLU A 528 0.73 -1.82 -1.13
N CYS A 529 0.87 -3.13 -1.37
CA CYS A 529 2.17 -3.74 -1.67
C CYS A 529 2.81 -3.22 -2.98
N PHE A 530 2.01 -2.88 -4.00
CA PHE A 530 2.52 -2.23 -5.22
C PHE A 530 3.01 -0.82 -4.89
N LYS A 531 2.21 -0.07 -4.12
CA LYS A 531 2.50 1.28 -3.70
C LYS A 531 3.79 1.39 -2.89
N ALA A 532 4.04 0.42 -2.00
CA ALA A 532 5.21 0.38 -1.14
C ALA A 532 6.46 -0.21 -1.81
N CYS A 533 6.35 -0.76 -3.03
CA CYS A 533 7.47 -1.36 -3.73
C CYS A 533 8.36 -0.30 -4.39
N PRO A 534 9.61 -0.09 -3.93
CA PRO A 534 10.45 0.98 -4.47
C PRO A 534 10.99 0.68 -5.87
N SER A 535 11.17 -0.59 -6.21
CA SER A 535 11.67 -1.03 -7.51
C SER A 535 10.57 -1.26 -8.54
N ASP A 536 9.29 -1.18 -8.13
CA ASP A 536 8.12 -1.45 -8.98
C ASP A 536 8.08 -2.87 -9.58
N VAL A 537 8.82 -3.81 -8.96
CA VAL A 537 8.86 -5.22 -9.40
C VAL A 537 7.53 -5.94 -9.19
N LEU A 538 6.70 -5.45 -8.27
CA LEU A 538 5.39 -6.00 -8.01
C LEU A 538 4.37 -5.43 -9.00
N GLN A 539 3.81 -6.33 -9.82
CA GLN A 539 2.80 -5.98 -10.81
C GLN A 539 1.48 -6.71 -10.53
N PRO A 540 0.33 -6.10 -10.84
CA PRO A 540 -0.94 -6.77 -10.66
C PRO A 540 -1.10 -7.89 -11.68
N MET A 541 -1.57 -9.04 -11.24
CA MET A 541 -2.00 -10.08 -12.17
C MET A 541 -3.23 -9.64 -12.95
N GLY A 542 -3.28 -10.02 -14.22
CA GLY A 542 -4.45 -9.91 -15.06
C GLY A 542 -5.34 -11.16 -14.99
N PHE A 543 -5.83 -11.59 -16.16
CA PHE A 543 -6.69 -12.78 -16.27
C PHE A 543 -5.92 -14.07 -16.56
N GLU A 544 -4.60 -14.04 -16.59
CA GLU A 544 -3.73 -15.15 -17.00
C GLU A 544 -3.96 -16.42 -16.15
N GLN A 545 -4.31 -16.22 -14.87
CA GLN A 545 -4.64 -17.31 -13.94
C GLN A 545 -6.10 -17.25 -13.45
N GLY A 546 -6.98 -16.64 -14.23
CA GLY A 546 -8.39 -16.51 -13.94
C GLY A 546 -8.74 -15.35 -12.99
N LEU A 547 -10.02 -15.23 -12.68
CA LEU A 547 -10.55 -14.15 -11.85
C LEU A 547 -10.02 -14.17 -10.42
N ASN A 548 -9.68 -15.35 -9.91
CA ASN A 548 -9.19 -15.47 -8.53
C ASN A 548 -7.85 -14.77 -8.31
N ALA A 549 -7.00 -14.76 -9.32
CA ALA A 549 -5.69 -14.14 -9.26
C ALA A 549 -5.70 -12.65 -9.63
N LEU A 550 -6.79 -12.16 -10.24
CA LEU A 550 -6.90 -10.77 -10.71
C LEU A 550 -6.54 -9.78 -9.59
N TRP A 551 -5.63 -8.84 -9.90
CA TRP A 551 -5.09 -7.81 -9.00
C TRP A 551 -4.30 -8.33 -7.79
N THR A 552 -3.97 -9.61 -7.74
CA THR A 552 -3.01 -10.09 -6.75
C THR A 552 -1.59 -9.75 -7.19
N PRO A 553 -0.63 -9.51 -6.25
CA PRO A 553 0.73 -9.16 -6.61
C PRO A 553 1.50 -10.35 -7.16
N GLN A 554 2.23 -10.10 -8.24
CA GLN A 554 3.25 -10.99 -8.79
C GLN A 554 4.57 -10.23 -8.97
N VAL A 555 5.66 -10.94 -8.87
CA VAL A 555 7.00 -10.43 -9.20
C VAL A 555 7.20 -10.58 -10.70
N VAL A 556 7.47 -9.48 -11.41
CA VAL A 556 7.79 -9.45 -12.84
C VAL A 556 9.21 -8.92 -12.98
N ALA A 557 10.15 -9.86 -13.09
CA ALA A 557 11.56 -9.56 -12.97
C ALA A 557 12.23 -9.05 -14.27
N ASP A 558 11.49 -8.86 -15.34
CA ASP A 558 12.03 -8.26 -16.57
C ASP A 558 12.35 -6.77 -16.38
N TRP A 559 11.54 -6.04 -15.60
CA TRP A 559 11.66 -4.61 -15.38
C TRP A 559 12.52 -4.24 -14.18
N ALA A 560 12.40 -5.00 -13.10
CA ALA A 560 13.12 -4.75 -11.87
C ALA A 560 13.23 -6.02 -11.02
N GLY A 561 14.21 -6.09 -10.12
CA GLY A 561 14.33 -7.16 -9.13
C GLY A 561 13.95 -6.72 -7.72
N CYS A 562 13.78 -7.69 -6.84
CA CYS A 562 13.49 -7.48 -5.43
C CYS A 562 14.78 -7.25 -4.64
N ALA A 563 15.03 -6.02 -4.19
CA ALA A 563 16.22 -5.67 -3.43
C ALA A 563 16.31 -6.42 -2.09
N SER A 564 17.51 -6.91 -1.75
CA SER A 564 17.80 -7.63 -0.50
C SER A 564 17.57 -6.78 0.75
N SER A 565 17.68 -5.46 0.62
CA SER A 565 17.53 -4.47 1.70
C SER A 565 16.09 -3.91 1.85
N CYS A 566 15.09 -4.50 1.20
CA CYS A 566 13.71 -4.03 1.25
C CYS A 566 12.76 -5.14 1.73
N ASN A 567 11.85 -4.79 2.65
CA ASN A 567 10.77 -5.66 3.17
C ASN A 567 9.39 -4.96 3.19
N GLY A 568 9.25 -3.83 2.49
CA GLY A 568 8.09 -2.95 2.57
C GLY A 568 6.74 -3.60 2.21
N CYS A 569 6.70 -4.55 1.26
CA CYS A 569 5.46 -5.19 0.86
C CYS A 569 4.78 -6.01 1.98
N GLY A 570 5.55 -6.61 2.88
CA GLY A 570 5.03 -7.31 4.05
C GLY A 570 4.58 -6.35 5.15
N GLN A 571 5.30 -5.24 5.34
CA GLN A 571 4.96 -4.25 6.37
C GLN A 571 3.60 -3.59 6.13
N VAL A 572 3.27 -3.29 4.87
CA VAL A 572 1.99 -2.65 4.50
C VAL A 572 0.84 -3.63 4.24
N CYS A 573 1.02 -4.93 4.45
CA CYS A 573 -0.04 -5.90 4.19
C CYS A 573 -1.02 -6.01 5.37
N PRO A 574 -2.25 -5.45 5.28
CA PRO A 574 -3.16 -5.34 6.43
C PRO A 574 -3.77 -6.68 6.84
N THR A 575 -3.66 -7.71 6.00
CA THR A 575 -4.27 -9.04 6.22
C THR A 575 -3.25 -10.12 6.53
N GLY A 576 -1.95 -9.80 6.44
CA GLY A 576 -0.90 -10.79 6.63
C GLY A 576 -0.78 -11.84 5.50
N ALA A 577 -1.42 -11.61 4.34
CA ALA A 577 -1.22 -12.45 3.15
C ALA A 577 0.26 -12.45 2.73
N ILE A 578 0.95 -11.33 2.95
CA ILE A 578 2.41 -11.21 2.92
C ILE A 578 2.83 -10.94 4.36
N ARG A 579 3.63 -11.80 4.94
CA ARG A 579 4.12 -11.67 6.32
C ARG A 579 5.03 -10.45 6.44
N ALA A 580 4.88 -9.69 7.52
CA ALA A 580 5.83 -8.65 7.89
C ALA A 580 7.11 -9.32 8.43
N LEU A 581 8.12 -9.44 7.57
CA LEU A 581 9.39 -10.08 7.92
C LEU A 581 10.42 -9.01 8.27
N PRO A 582 11.26 -9.21 9.31
CA PRO A 582 12.49 -8.45 9.47
C PRO A 582 13.43 -8.74 8.29
N LEU A 583 14.38 -7.84 8.01
CA LEU A 583 15.26 -7.96 6.85
C LEU A 583 16.08 -9.25 6.86
N GLU A 584 16.52 -9.69 8.05
CA GLU A 584 17.28 -10.92 8.25
C GLU A 584 16.49 -12.15 7.75
N GLU A 585 15.21 -12.22 8.04
CA GLU A 585 14.32 -13.31 7.60
C GLU A 585 13.97 -13.16 6.11
N LYS A 586 13.68 -11.93 5.67
CA LYS A 586 13.31 -11.65 4.27
C LYS A 586 14.38 -12.07 3.28
N ARG A 587 15.64 -11.91 3.62
CA ARG A 587 16.79 -12.29 2.77
C ARG A 587 16.85 -13.77 2.46
N TYR A 588 16.27 -14.62 3.30
CA TYR A 588 16.20 -16.06 3.14
C TYR A 588 14.87 -16.56 2.60
N ALA A 589 13.84 -15.70 2.53
CA ALA A 589 12.51 -16.06 2.04
C ALA A 589 12.52 -16.28 0.52
N ARG A 590 12.51 -17.53 0.09
CA ARG A 590 12.55 -17.92 -1.32
C ARG A 590 11.21 -17.68 -1.99
N MET A 591 11.19 -16.81 -3.01
CA MET A 591 10.02 -16.48 -3.82
C MET A 591 9.87 -17.38 -5.03
N GLY A 592 10.97 -17.88 -5.53
CA GLY A 592 11.12 -18.71 -6.72
C GLY A 592 12.58 -19.14 -6.87
N LEU A 593 12.87 -19.81 -7.97
CA LEU A 593 14.23 -20.24 -8.32
C LEU A 593 14.58 -19.73 -9.72
N ALA A 594 15.80 -19.28 -9.89
CA ALA A 594 16.33 -18.91 -11.20
C ALA A 594 16.49 -20.18 -12.06
N VAL A 595 16.02 -20.13 -13.28
CA VAL A 595 16.15 -21.19 -14.28
C VAL A 595 16.90 -20.64 -15.47
N LEU A 596 18.04 -21.27 -15.78
CA LEU A 596 18.88 -20.93 -16.91
C LEU A 596 18.42 -21.69 -18.16
N ASN A 597 18.22 -20.98 -19.26
CA ASN A 597 17.97 -21.60 -20.55
C ASN A 597 19.32 -21.78 -21.27
N LEU A 598 19.72 -23.04 -21.41
CA LEU A 598 21.03 -23.41 -21.96
C LEU A 598 21.19 -23.01 -23.43
N ASP A 599 20.09 -23.01 -24.22
CA ASP A 599 20.13 -22.72 -25.65
C ASP A 599 20.19 -21.22 -25.95
N THR A 600 19.68 -20.37 -25.03
CA THR A 600 19.61 -18.93 -25.23
C THR A 600 20.66 -18.17 -24.47
N CYS A 601 21.21 -18.71 -23.38
CA CYS A 601 22.29 -18.08 -22.61
C CYS A 601 23.56 -17.97 -23.47
N LEU A 602 24.06 -16.75 -23.66
CA LEU A 602 25.16 -16.48 -24.60
C LEU A 602 26.40 -17.34 -24.34
N PRO A 603 26.97 -17.42 -23.12
CA PRO A 603 28.14 -18.26 -22.86
C PRO A 603 27.78 -19.76 -22.86
N LEU A 604 26.62 -20.18 -22.35
CA LEU A 604 26.24 -21.61 -22.35
C LEU A 604 25.98 -22.13 -23.76
N ALA A 605 25.46 -21.30 -24.65
CA ALA A 605 25.26 -21.61 -26.07
C ALA A 605 26.54 -21.43 -26.89
N GLY A 606 27.66 -21.08 -26.27
CA GLY A 606 28.95 -20.91 -26.99
C GLY A 606 29.01 -19.71 -27.95
N ARG A 607 28.17 -18.69 -27.73
CA ARG A 607 28.04 -17.54 -28.65
C ARG A 607 28.95 -16.37 -28.27
N GLU A 608 28.90 -15.95 -27.00
CA GLU A 608 29.59 -14.76 -26.51
C GLU A 608 29.81 -14.85 -25.00
N ALA A 609 30.89 -14.29 -24.46
CA ALA A 609 31.14 -14.15 -23.05
C ALA A 609 30.12 -13.17 -22.42
N CYS A 610 29.55 -13.51 -21.27
CA CYS A 610 28.58 -12.68 -20.55
C CYS A 610 28.66 -12.96 -19.05
N GLN A 611 28.79 -11.91 -18.23
CA GLN A 611 28.94 -12.01 -16.76
C GLN A 611 27.80 -11.36 -16.00
N LEU A 612 26.86 -10.70 -16.68
CA LEU A 612 25.84 -9.80 -16.12
C LEU A 612 25.05 -10.38 -14.95
N CYS A 613 24.61 -11.63 -15.04
CA CYS A 613 23.76 -12.24 -14.02
C CYS A 613 24.53 -12.64 -12.76
N VAL A 614 25.81 -13.03 -12.89
CA VAL A 614 26.67 -13.38 -11.76
C VAL A 614 27.07 -12.12 -11.02
N ASP A 615 27.53 -11.08 -11.74
CA ASP A 615 27.92 -9.79 -11.15
C ASP A 615 26.76 -9.17 -10.37
N GLU A 616 25.55 -9.20 -10.94
CA GLU A 616 24.35 -8.66 -10.28
C GLU A 616 23.94 -9.46 -9.04
N CYS A 617 24.09 -10.79 -9.08
CA CYS A 617 23.80 -11.65 -7.93
C CYS A 617 24.78 -11.40 -6.78
N THR A 618 26.05 -11.22 -7.10
CA THR A 618 27.10 -10.88 -6.15
C THR A 618 26.89 -9.50 -5.55
N ALA A 619 26.60 -8.49 -6.39
CA ALA A 619 26.30 -7.14 -5.93
C ALA A 619 25.06 -7.07 -5.02
N ALA A 620 24.07 -7.96 -5.21
CA ALA A 620 22.91 -8.08 -4.36
C ALA A 620 23.18 -8.82 -3.02
N GLY A 621 24.36 -9.41 -2.86
CA GLY A 621 24.79 -10.11 -1.64
C GLY A 621 24.30 -11.56 -1.52
N TYR A 622 23.67 -12.14 -2.56
CA TYR A 622 23.15 -13.51 -2.49
C TYR A 622 24.19 -14.57 -2.87
N ASN A 623 25.11 -14.25 -3.78
CA ASN A 623 26.17 -15.15 -4.29
C ASN A 623 25.64 -16.53 -4.72
N ALA A 624 24.42 -16.54 -5.30
CA ALA A 624 23.75 -17.76 -5.73
C ALA A 624 24.10 -18.17 -7.17
N LEU A 625 24.91 -17.37 -7.86
CA LEU A 625 25.42 -17.64 -9.20
C LEU A 625 26.94 -17.58 -9.16
N GLU A 626 27.58 -18.61 -9.70
CA GLU A 626 29.04 -18.70 -9.82
C GLU A 626 29.45 -18.87 -11.28
N PHE A 627 30.73 -18.70 -11.55
CA PHE A 627 31.30 -18.96 -12.88
C PHE A 627 31.86 -20.36 -12.96
N VAL A 628 31.48 -21.08 -14.03
CA VAL A 628 32.02 -22.38 -14.40
C VAL A 628 32.50 -22.32 -15.85
N GLN A 629 33.68 -22.85 -16.13
CA GLN A 629 34.21 -22.94 -17.49
C GLN A 629 33.42 -23.98 -18.30
N THR A 630 32.85 -23.58 -19.43
CA THR A 630 32.06 -24.45 -20.31
C THR A 630 32.58 -24.37 -21.76
N GLY A 631 32.42 -25.42 -22.53
CA GLY A 631 32.81 -25.47 -23.94
C GLY A 631 34.32 -25.45 -24.14
N THR A 632 35.11 -25.88 -23.16
CA THR A 632 36.59 -25.93 -23.25
C THR A 632 37.01 -27.01 -24.23
N GLU A 633 37.86 -26.66 -25.20
CA GLU A 633 38.50 -27.63 -26.06
C GLU A 633 39.52 -28.45 -25.27
N ILE A 634 39.59 -29.73 -25.57
CA ILE A 634 40.54 -30.66 -24.93
C ILE A 634 41.62 -31.00 -25.95
N ASP A 635 42.89 -30.87 -25.57
CA ASP A 635 43.99 -31.26 -26.42
C ASP A 635 44.14 -32.80 -26.55
N ALA A 636 45.00 -33.24 -27.41
CA ALA A 636 45.23 -34.68 -27.65
C ALA A 636 45.75 -35.46 -26.43
N LEU A 637 46.17 -34.76 -25.38
CA LEU A 637 46.66 -35.31 -24.11
C LEU A 637 45.57 -35.30 -23.01
N GLY A 638 44.35 -34.77 -23.33
CA GLY A 638 43.25 -34.69 -22.38
C GLY A 638 43.29 -33.44 -21.49
N ASN A 639 44.13 -32.45 -21.76
CA ASN A 639 44.20 -31.19 -21.00
C ASN A 639 43.34 -30.12 -21.65
N PRO A 640 42.70 -29.22 -20.84
CA PRO A 640 41.96 -28.10 -21.37
C PRO A 640 42.90 -27.11 -22.10
N VAL A 641 42.52 -26.71 -23.31
CA VAL A 641 43.26 -25.70 -24.10
C VAL A 641 43.06 -24.32 -23.47
N PRO A 642 44.11 -23.63 -23.02
CA PRO A 642 44.00 -22.31 -22.43
C PRO A 642 43.37 -21.30 -23.40
N GLY A 643 42.34 -20.57 -22.91
CA GLY A 643 41.63 -19.56 -23.70
C GLY A 643 40.46 -20.11 -24.53
N SER A 644 40.22 -21.43 -24.51
CA SER A 644 39.03 -22.02 -25.12
C SER A 644 37.84 -22.02 -24.16
N GLY A 645 36.63 -21.98 -24.72
CA GLY A 645 35.36 -21.97 -23.94
C GLY A 645 35.04 -20.61 -23.34
N PHE A 646 33.99 -20.59 -22.52
CA PHE A 646 33.47 -19.41 -21.86
C PHE A 646 33.27 -19.62 -20.37
N LEU A 647 33.44 -18.56 -19.58
CA LEU A 647 32.95 -18.50 -18.23
C LEU A 647 31.41 -18.37 -18.28
N SER A 648 30.71 -19.37 -17.80
CA SER A 648 29.26 -19.49 -17.86
C SER A 648 28.65 -19.47 -16.48
N PRO A 649 27.43 -18.93 -16.30
CA PRO A 649 26.76 -18.91 -15.01
C PRO A 649 26.35 -20.31 -14.59
N PHE A 650 26.62 -20.67 -13.35
CA PHE A 650 26.16 -21.87 -12.69
C PHE A 650 25.34 -21.46 -11.46
N LEU A 651 24.12 -22.02 -11.31
CA LEU A 651 23.24 -21.70 -10.22
C LEU A 651 23.50 -22.62 -9.02
N LEU A 652 23.59 -22.01 -7.83
CA LEU A 652 23.55 -22.67 -6.53
C LEU A 652 22.13 -22.56 -5.99
N PRO A 653 21.31 -23.62 -6.14
CA PRO A 653 19.89 -23.55 -5.79
C PRO A 653 19.63 -23.28 -4.30
N GLU A 654 20.55 -23.67 -3.43
CA GLU A 654 20.45 -23.53 -1.97
C GLU A 654 20.46 -22.05 -1.56
N LEU A 655 21.25 -21.24 -2.24
CA LEU A 655 21.43 -19.81 -1.96
C LEU A 655 20.42 -18.93 -2.71
N CYS A 656 19.86 -19.43 -3.82
CA CYS A 656 18.94 -18.64 -4.63
C CYS A 656 17.60 -18.44 -3.94
N VAL A 657 17.16 -17.18 -3.84
CA VAL A 657 15.88 -16.78 -3.30
C VAL A 657 14.88 -16.31 -4.36
N GLY A 658 15.27 -16.30 -5.64
CA GLY A 658 14.41 -15.86 -6.74
C GLY A 658 14.13 -14.36 -6.73
N CYS A 659 15.10 -13.53 -6.32
CA CYS A 659 14.94 -12.07 -6.25
C CYS A 659 14.72 -11.40 -7.62
N GLY A 660 15.12 -12.05 -8.72
CA GLY A 660 14.90 -11.60 -10.08
C GLY A 660 15.92 -10.59 -10.62
N LEU A 661 16.87 -10.10 -9.83
CA LEU A 661 17.87 -9.11 -10.26
C LEU A 661 18.71 -9.61 -11.45
N CYS A 662 19.10 -10.88 -11.44
CA CYS A 662 19.81 -11.51 -12.58
C CYS A 662 18.96 -11.52 -13.86
N GLN A 663 17.65 -11.77 -13.78
CA GLN A 663 16.73 -11.70 -14.91
C GLN A 663 16.61 -10.27 -15.43
N THR A 664 16.39 -9.30 -14.54
CA THR A 664 16.34 -7.86 -14.87
C THR A 664 17.57 -7.41 -15.62
N ARG A 665 18.76 -7.81 -15.13
CA ARG A 665 20.02 -7.40 -15.76
C ARG A 665 20.20 -8.02 -17.14
N CYS A 666 19.86 -9.31 -17.28
CA CYS A 666 19.89 -10.00 -18.57
C CYS A 666 18.90 -9.38 -19.56
N TYR A 667 17.68 -9.09 -19.13
CA TYR A 667 16.64 -8.47 -19.94
C TYR A 667 17.05 -7.06 -20.38
N GLY A 668 17.45 -6.22 -19.43
CA GLY A 668 17.79 -4.81 -19.70
C GLY A 668 18.89 -4.67 -20.74
N ILE A 669 19.97 -5.47 -20.64
CA ILE A 669 21.11 -5.37 -21.53
C ILE A 669 20.91 -6.20 -22.80
N ASN A 670 20.62 -7.50 -22.69
CA ASN A 670 20.67 -8.38 -23.84
C ASN A 670 19.38 -8.37 -24.69
N VAL A 671 18.21 -8.06 -24.09
CA VAL A 671 16.93 -7.99 -24.79
C VAL A 671 16.59 -6.56 -25.19
N ALA A 672 16.52 -5.64 -24.22
CA ALA A 672 16.03 -4.29 -24.47
C ALA A 672 17.05 -3.39 -25.19
N GLU A 673 18.33 -3.40 -24.76
CA GLU A 673 19.39 -2.52 -25.31
C GLU A 673 20.07 -3.14 -26.54
N ARG A 674 20.73 -4.29 -26.37
CA ARG A 674 21.51 -4.96 -27.42
C ARG A 674 20.68 -5.73 -28.43
N LYS A 675 19.47 -6.16 -28.07
CA LYS A 675 18.53 -6.95 -28.91
C LYS A 675 19.18 -8.22 -29.50
N VAL A 676 20.06 -8.84 -28.73
CA VAL A 676 20.70 -10.12 -29.11
C VAL A 676 19.89 -11.34 -28.66
N LEU A 677 18.94 -11.13 -27.77
CA LEU A 677 17.99 -12.13 -27.28
C LEU A 677 16.57 -11.59 -27.43
N ASP A 678 15.60 -12.46 -27.68
CA ASP A 678 14.16 -12.14 -27.71
C ASP A 678 13.55 -12.10 -26.30
N ARG A 679 14.14 -12.83 -25.36
CA ARG A 679 13.75 -12.91 -23.95
C ARG A 679 14.96 -13.17 -23.06
N SER A 680 14.83 -12.91 -21.77
CA SER A 680 15.89 -13.21 -20.81
C SER A 680 16.26 -14.69 -20.83
N ALA A 681 17.54 -15.00 -20.82
CA ALA A 681 18.08 -16.36 -20.78
C ALA A 681 18.03 -16.97 -19.36
N ILE A 682 17.79 -16.14 -18.34
CA ILE A 682 17.58 -16.53 -16.94
C ILE A 682 16.23 -16.00 -16.50
N VAL A 683 15.35 -16.88 -16.02
CA VAL A 683 13.98 -16.54 -15.63
C VAL A 683 13.70 -17.08 -14.24
N ILE A 684 12.97 -16.33 -13.43
CA ILE A 684 12.54 -16.80 -12.11
C ILE A 684 11.22 -17.55 -12.25
N GLU A 685 11.19 -18.76 -11.74
CA GLU A 685 10.01 -19.61 -11.73
C GLU A 685 9.63 -20.01 -10.31
N ALA A 686 8.33 -20.02 -10.03
CA ALA A 686 7.75 -20.53 -8.79
C ALA A 686 7.26 -21.97 -8.99
N GLY A 687 6.94 -22.66 -7.92
CA GLY A 687 6.38 -24.01 -7.94
C GLY A 687 6.98 -24.89 -6.85
N GLU A 688 6.57 -26.16 -6.86
CA GLU A 688 7.00 -27.14 -5.86
C GLU A 688 8.54 -27.28 -5.85
N GLY A 689 9.14 -27.15 -4.66
CA GLY A 689 10.60 -27.17 -4.48
C GLY A 689 11.35 -25.91 -4.92
N ARG A 690 10.67 -24.94 -5.55
CA ARG A 690 11.28 -23.70 -6.04
C ARG A 690 10.97 -22.49 -5.15
N GLU A 691 10.00 -22.58 -4.25
CA GLU A 691 9.56 -21.50 -3.39
C GLU A 691 9.30 -21.98 -1.97
N ASP A 692 9.39 -21.06 -1.00
CA ASP A 692 9.03 -21.32 0.39
C ASP A 692 7.87 -20.41 0.77
N ARG A 693 6.75 -21.00 1.16
CA ARG A 693 5.56 -20.28 1.62
C ARG A 693 5.10 -20.84 2.95
N MET A 694 5.19 -20.02 3.99
CA MET A 694 4.92 -20.45 5.35
C MET A 694 3.98 -19.49 6.07
N PHE A 695 3.10 -20.01 6.92
CA PHE A 695 2.31 -19.18 7.83
C PHE A 695 3.15 -18.68 9.01
N ASN A 696 3.97 -19.56 9.57
CA ASN A 696 4.79 -19.31 10.75
C ASN A 696 6.16 -19.97 10.57
N GLY A 697 7.10 -19.62 11.44
CA GLY A 697 8.45 -20.16 11.40
C GLY A 697 9.47 -19.23 10.79
N SER A 698 10.74 -19.59 10.89
CA SER A 698 11.89 -18.84 10.42
C SER A 698 12.33 -19.32 9.04
N TYR A 699 12.47 -18.39 8.11
CA TYR A 699 13.05 -18.65 6.79
C TYR A 699 14.55 -18.88 6.88
N ARG A 700 15.21 -18.32 7.90
CA ARG A 700 16.64 -18.51 8.16
C ARG A 700 16.92 -19.94 8.57
N GLU A 701 16.12 -20.51 9.48
CA GLU A 701 16.23 -21.92 9.88
C GLU A 701 16.00 -22.87 8.67
N LEU A 702 14.96 -22.56 7.87
CA LEU A 702 14.67 -23.33 6.67
C LEU A 702 15.82 -23.29 5.65
N ALA A 703 16.47 -22.13 5.50
CA ALA A 703 17.64 -21.97 4.63
C ALA A 703 18.86 -22.77 5.16
N GLY A 704 19.08 -22.82 6.47
CA GLY A 704 20.08 -23.68 7.09
C GLY A 704 19.91 -25.14 6.70
N HIS A 705 18.69 -25.66 6.82
CA HIS A 705 18.39 -27.04 6.42
C HIS A 705 18.52 -27.31 4.91
N ARG A 706 18.44 -26.28 4.06
CA ARG A 706 18.72 -26.43 2.62
C ARG A 706 20.21 -26.55 2.32
N MET A 707 21.05 -25.81 3.07
CA MET A 707 22.49 -25.85 2.91
C MET A 707 23.14 -27.13 3.47
N ASP A 708 22.45 -27.80 4.41
CA ASP A 708 22.91 -29.04 5.01
C ASP A 708 22.61 -30.30 4.14
N ARG A 709 21.84 -30.15 3.06
CA ARG A 709 21.48 -31.24 2.10
C ARG A 709 22.38 -31.23 0.89
#